data_313bb2f5bbf650785dfdab69c14e3739
#
_entry.id   313bb2f5bbf650785dfdab69c14e3739
#
_cell.length_a   1.000
_cell.length_b   1.000
_cell.length_c   1.000
_cell.angle_alpha   90.00
_cell.angle_beta   90.00
_cell.angle_gamma   90.00
#
_symmetry.space_group_name_H-M   'P 1'
#
loop_
_entity.id
_entity.type
_entity.pdbx_description
1 polymer ?
#
loop_
_entity_poly.entity_id
_entity_poly.type
_entity_poly.pdbx_seq_one_letter_code
_entity_poly.pdbx_strand_id
1 'polypeptide(L)'
;MACTAFNADFDGDQMAVHLPLSNEAILEAQMLMLQSHNILNPANGAPITVPAQDMVLGLYYITKLRKGAKGEGLTFYGPEEALIAYNEGKCDIHAPVSVIVKDVDENGNIVDKMMHDTSVGRVIVNEIVPAEAGYINTIISKKSLRDIISHVIKVCGVAKAADFLDGIKNLGYYMAFKGGLSFNLGDIIIPEEKEALVQKGYDEVEQVINNYNMGFITNNERYNQVIDIWTHVNSELSNILMKTISSDDQGFNSVYMMLDSGARGSKEQIRQLSGMRGLMAKPQKAGAEGGQIIENPILSNFKEGLSVLEYFISTHGARKGLADTALKTADAGYLTRRLVDVSHDVIINEEDCGTLRGLIATAIKNKDEVVESLGERILGRTSVHDIFNPITGELIIKAGEEIREATANLIDSLPIEQVEIRSVLTCESRKGVCAKCYGRNLATSRMVEKGEVVGVIAAQSIGEPGTQLTLRTFHVGGTASSTAADSSIESKYNGKLVFDELRTLQRVTEDGQTQEVVVSRMTEVKIIDENTGITFSSYDVPYGAILYKKDGDTVQKGDLICEWDPYNAITIVETAGTVRFENMIAGATYREESADRVLYNKDKVIIESRDKTKTPSILILDEKGATLKQYNLPVGAHIPVSDGTQVKVGDIIMKIPRAIGKSNDITGGLPRVTELFEARNPSSPATISELNGEVRMGRITRGNREIFVKNKSGIEKKYLVPLSKQILVQENDYVRAGSRLSDGGVSPTDILNVLGPVKAQEYIVNEVQAVYRLQGVKINDKHFEIIVRQMMRKVQITSSGDTEFLPEELVDKWKFMDVNDEIYGKYYIKEAGDSQRYKVGDIISARDLKNENDSLERQGLKLMAFREAHPATASQVLQGITRAALKTDSFISAASFQETTKVLSEAAIRARVDDLEGLKENVICGHLIPAGTGQKEFQDIVVSSKEDYLKEMNDL
;
A
#
# COMPACT_ATOMS: atom_id res chain seq x y z
N MET A 1 4.57 -28.28 -4.76
CA MET A 1 3.37 -27.50 -4.53
C MET A 1 3.07 -27.30 -3.04
N ALA A 2 3.08 -28.33 -2.20
CA ALA A 2 2.83 -28.21 -0.75
C ALA A 2 3.87 -27.38 0.02
N CYS A 3 5.11 -27.31 -0.44
CA CYS A 3 6.20 -26.57 0.23
C CYS A 3 5.87 -25.11 0.49
N THR A 4 5.18 -24.44 -0.46
CA THR A 4 4.81 -23.02 -0.32
C THR A 4 3.84 -22.80 0.85
N ALA A 5 2.82 -23.67 1.00
CA ALA A 5 1.85 -23.57 2.07
C ALA A 5 2.45 -23.86 3.45
N PHE A 6 3.39 -24.80 3.55
CA PHE A 6 4.11 -25.12 4.78
C PHE A 6 5.33 -24.22 5.03
N ASN A 7 5.70 -23.37 4.07
CA ASN A 7 6.96 -22.64 4.07
C ASN A 7 8.16 -23.55 4.36
N ALA A 8 8.15 -24.76 3.77
CA ALA A 8 9.13 -25.79 3.97
C ALA A 8 10.13 -25.86 2.83
N ASP A 9 11.37 -26.10 3.15
CA ASP A 9 12.42 -26.49 2.21
C ASP A 9 13.09 -27.81 2.65
N PHE A 10 14.05 -28.29 1.89
CA PHE A 10 14.68 -29.59 2.14
C PHE A 10 16.13 -29.47 2.64
N ASP A 11 16.44 -28.40 3.36
CA ASP A 11 17.75 -28.10 3.93
C ASP A 11 17.95 -28.67 5.36
N GLY A 12 17.00 -29.42 5.88
CA GLY A 12 17.03 -30.04 7.19
C GLY A 12 15.84 -29.72 8.09
N ASP A 13 14.72 -29.19 7.51
CA ASP A 13 13.50 -28.91 8.25
C ASP A 13 12.94 -30.17 8.93
N GLN A 14 12.49 -30.01 10.17
CA GLN A 14 11.81 -31.03 10.94
C GLN A 14 10.32 -30.76 11.03
N MET A 15 9.49 -31.81 10.86
CA MET A 15 8.05 -31.75 11.01
C MET A 15 7.57 -32.89 11.91
N ALA A 16 6.54 -32.60 12.73
CA ALA A 16 5.86 -33.59 13.54
C ALA A 16 4.74 -34.26 12.73
N VAL A 17 4.52 -35.57 12.99
CA VAL A 17 3.42 -36.33 12.44
C VAL A 17 2.45 -36.65 13.58
N HIS A 18 1.16 -36.38 13.38
CA HIS A 18 0.09 -36.60 14.34
C HIS A 18 -0.94 -37.57 13.79
N LEU A 19 -1.41 -38.49 14.61
CA LEU A 19 -2.50 -39.40 14.29
C LEU A 19 -3.76 -38.93 15.02
N PRO A 20 -4.83 -38.48 14.31
CA PRO A 20 -6.10 -38.17 14.93
C PRO A 20 -6.70 -39.42 15.61
N LEU A 21 -7.15 -39.33 16.84
CA LEU A 21 -7.64 -40.48 17.61
C LEU A 21 -9.16 -40.53 17.74
N SER A 22 -9.86 -39.39 17.80
CA SER A 22 -11.33 -39.34 17.90
C SER A 22 -11.98 -39.21 16.52
N ASN A 23 -13.22 -39.66 16.38
CA ASN A 23 -14.00 -39.52 15.15
C ASN A 23 -14.18 -38.05 14.76
N GLU A 24 -14.31 -37.16 15.73
CA GLU A 24 -14.38 -35.69 15.53
C GLU A 24 -13.09 -35.18 14.95
N ALA A 25 -11.95 -35.53 15.54
CA ALA A 25 -10.61 -35.12 15.04
C ALA A 25 -10.33 -35.65 13.63
N ILE A 26 -10.75 -36.89 13.32
CA ILE A 26 -10.63 -37.48 11.98
C ILE A 26 -11.48 -36.69 10.98
N LEU A 27 -12.71 -36.36 11.33
CA LEU A 27 -13.61 -35.60 10.47
C LEU A 27 -13.08 -34.18 10.20
N GLU A 28 -12.61 -33.48 11.23
CA GLU A 28 -11.98 -32.18 11.10
C GLU A 28 -10.72 -32.22 10.21
N ALA A 29 -9.87 -33.23 10.42
CA ALA A 29 -8.68 -33.40 9.59
C ALA A 29 -9.01 -33.59 8.11
N GLN A 30 -10.02 -34.41 7.82
CA GLN A 30 -10.44 -34.70 6.45
C GLN A 30 -11.19 -33.55 5.77
N MET A 31 -12.06 -32.85 6.48
CA MET A 31 -12.92 -31.82 5.91
C MET A 31 -12.27 -30.43 5.89
N LEU A 32 -11.49 -30.08 6.94
CA LEU A 32 -10.93 -28.74 7.11
C LEU A 32 -9.45 -28.65 6.81
N MET A 33 -8.65 -29.67 7.19
CA MET A 33 -7.18 -29.56 7.12
C MET A 33 -6.59 -30.16 5.84
N LEU A 34 -7.32 -30.95 5.09
CA LEU A 34 -6.80 -31.60 3.88
C LEU A 34 -6.39 -30.54 2.84
N GLN A 35 -5.18 -30.63 2.32
CA GLN A 35 -4.61 -29.62 1.43
C GLN A 35 -5.38 -29.48 0.12
N SER A 36 -5.97 -30.54 -0.41
CA SER A 36 -6.83 -30.47 -1.61
C SER A 36 -8.03 -29.54 -1.44
N HIS A 37 -8.47 -29.28 -0.21
CA HIS A 37 -9.55 -28.36 0.10
C HIS A 37 -9.07 -26.92 0.37
N ASN A 38 -7.76 -26.74 0.61
CA ASN A 38 -7.16 -25.45 0.97
C ASN A 38 -6.17 -24.97 -0.12
N ILE A 39 -6.70 -24.77 -1.33
CA ILE A 39 -5.90 -24.37 -2.50
C ILE A 39 -5.71 -22.84 -2.55
N LEU A 40 -6.67 -22.08 -2.04
CA LEU A 40 -6.66 -20.60 -2.08
C LEU A 40 -6.00 -20.00 -0.86
N ASN A 41 -5.28 -18.89 -1.08
CA ASN A 41 -4.64 -18.12 -0.01
C ASN A 41 -5.68 -17.23 0.69
N PRO A 42 -5.81 -17.30 2.02
CA PRO A 42 -6.73 -16.45 2.78
C PRO A 42 -6.39 -14.96 2.73
N ALA A 43 -5.15 -14.58 2.38
CA ALA A 43 -4.73 -13.18 2.30
C ALA A 43 -5.31 -12.42 1.11
N ASN A 44 -5.42 -13.06 -0.06
CA ASN A 44 -5.83 -12.42 -1.31
C ASN A 44 -6.78 -13.26 -2.19
N GLY A 45 -7.08 -14.50 -1.81
CA GLY A 45 -7.91 -15.41 -2.59
C GLY A 45 -7.26 -15.99 -3.85
N ALA A 46 -5.97 -15.76 -4.07
CA ALA A 46 -5.22 -16.34 -5.17
C ALA A 46 -4.79 -17.78 -4.85
N PRO A 47 -4.65 -18.67 -5.86
CA PRO A 47 -4.13 -20.01 -5.60
C PRO A 47 -2.73 -19.98 -4.98
N ILE A 48 -2.53 -20.73 -3.89
CA ILE A 48 -1.22 -20.89 -3.22
C ILE A 48 -0.47 -22.10 -3.77
N THR A 49 -1.19 -23.18 -4.14
CA THR A 49 -0.64 -24.40 -4.70
C THR A 49 -0.44 -24.26 -6.20
N VAL A 50 0.53 -23.44 -6.59
CA VAL A 50 0.87 -23.22 -8.01
C VAL A 50 2.13 -24.02 -8.35
N PRO A 51 2.22 -24.68 -9.50
CA PRO A 51 3.45 -25.27 -10.00
C PRO A 51 4.59 -24.24 -10.01
N ALA A 52 5.81 -24.68 -9.73
CA ALA A 52 6.98 -23.82 -9.63
C ALA A 52 8.20 -24.51 -10.27
N GLN A 53 9.23 -23.73 -10.55
CA GLN A 53 10.53 -24.19 -11.05
C GLN A 53 10.39 -25.07 -12.31
N ASP A 54 10.87 -26.32 -12.25
CA ASP A 54 10.92 -27.24 -13.40
C ASP A 54 9.53 -27.56 -13.97
N MET A 55 8.49 -27.59 -13.13
CA MET A 55 7.11 -27.81 -13.59
C MET A 55 6.66 -26.69 -14.54
N VAL A 56 6.92 -25.44 -14.16
CA VAL A 56 6.56 -24.26 -15.00
C VAL A 56 7.43 -24.23 -16.26
N LEU A 57 8.73 -24.51 -16.12
CA LEU A 57 9.66 -24.51 -17.23
C LEU A 57 9.27 -25.55 -18.29
N GLY A 58 8.90 -26.77 -17.88
CA GLY A 58 8.45 -27.81 -18.78
C GLY A 58 7.15 -27.45 -19.53
N LEU A 59 6.18 -26.88 -18.83
CA LEU A 59 4.93 -26.41 -19.44
C LEU A 59 5.14 -25.22 -20.40
N TYR A 60 6.01 -24.29 -20.03
CA TYR A 60 6.39 -23.17 -20.86
C TYR A 60 7.06 -23.65 -22.15
N TYR A 61 8.01 -24.59 -22.05
CA TYR A 61 8.71 -25.15 -23.18
C TYR A 61 7.77 -25.75 -24.20
N ILE A 62 6.83 -26.62 -23.79
CA ILE A 62 5.94 -27.29 -24.73
C ILE A 62 4.86 -26.39 -25.34
N THR A 63 4.51 -25.29 -24.67
CA THR A 63 3.48 -24.36 -25.16
C THR A 63 4.03 -23.26 -26.07
N LYS A 64 5.37 -23.15 -26.19
CA LYS A 64 6.02 -22.17 -27.04
C LYS A 64 6.03 -22.61 -28.50
N LEU A 65 5.75 -21.70 -29.40
CA LEU A 65 5.74 -21.93 -30.85
C LEU A 65 7.13 -21.64 -31.47
N ARG A 66 7.53 -22.46 -32.42
CA ARG A 66 8.74 -22.26 -33.21
C ARG A 66 8.37 -22.19 -34.70
N LYS A 67 8.67 -21.08 -35.36
CA LYS A 67 8.50 -20.93 -36.80
C LYS A 67 9.54 -21.73 -37.58
N GLY A 68 9.15 -22.35 -38.67
CA GLY A 68 10.04 -23.21 -39.48
C GLY A 68 10.23 -24.62 -38.91
N ALA A 69 9.48 -25.02 -37.88
CA ALA A 69 9.54 -26.38 -37.34
C ALA A 69 8.88 -27.39 -38.27
N LYS A 70 9.34 -28.64 -38.22
CA LYS A 70 8.80 -29.74 -39.05
C LYS A 70 7.32 -29.93 -38.80
N GLY A 71 6.49 -29.88 -39.86
CA GLY A 71 5.04 -30.06 -39.75
C GLY A 71 4.26 -28.78 -39.57
N GLU A 72 4.87 -27.61 -39.83
CA GLU A 72 4.19 -26.32 -39.80
C GLU A 72 3.04 -26.27 -40.81
N GLY A 73 1.86 -25.79 -40.39
CA GLY A 73 0.68 -25.61 -41.22
C GLY A 73 -0.15 -26.89 -41.44
N LEU A 74 0.20 -28.02 -40.82
CA LEU A 74 -0.62 -29.22 -40.89
C LEU A 74 -1.98 -29.01 -40.17
N THR A 75 -3.03 -29.62 -40.72
CA THR A 75 -4.37 -29.54 -40.16
C THR A 75 -4.79 -30.96 -39.74
N PHE A 76 -5.31 -31.10 -38.51
CA PHE A 76 -5.74 -32.36 -37.90
C PHE A 76 -7.23 -32.29 -37.52
N TYR A 77 -7.92 -33.41 -37.67
CA TYR A 77 -9.31 -33.53 -37.29
C TYR A 77 -9.58 -33.72 -35.80
N GLY A 78 -8.54 -33.97 -35.04
CA GLY A 78 -8.67 -34.14 -33.59
C GLY A 78 -7.33 -34.17 -32.86
N PRO A 79 -7.35 -34.10 -31.52
CA PRO A 79 -6.16 -34.17 -30.68
C PRO A 79 -5.37 -35.47 -30.89
N GLU A 80 -6.05 -36.58 -31.00
CA GLU A 80 -5.44 -37.91 -31.17
C GLU A 80 -4.62 -38.03 -32.46
N GLU A 81 -5.12 -37.48 -33.57
CA GLU A 81 -4.40 -37.48 -34.84
C GLU A 81 -3.10 -36.65 -34.75
N ALA A 82 -3.15 -35.50 -34.06
CA ALA A 82 -1.98 -34.65 -33.84
C ALA A 82 -0.92 -35.38 -32.98
N LEU A 83 -1.35 -36.14 -31.98
CA LEU A 83 -0.45 -36.95 -31.13
C LEU A 83 0.19 -38.10 -31.92
N ILE A 84 -0.56 -38.78 -32.78
CA ILE A 84 -0.04 -39.83 -33.66
C ILE A 84 1.00 -39.25 -34.62
N ALA A 85 0.71 -38.09 -35.24
CA ALA A 85 1.65 -37.42 -36.15
C ALA A 85 2.95 -37.02 -35.44
N TYR A 86 2.89 -36.60 -34.19
CA TYR A 86 4.02 -36.31 -33.35
C TYR A 86 4.85 -37.57 -33.04
N ASN A 87 4.20 -38.65 -32.62
CA ASN A 87 4.85 -39.91 -32.30
C ASN A 87 5.53 -40.55 -33.52
N GLU A 88 4.92 -40.41 -34.71
CA GLU A 88 5.50 -40.82 -36.01
C GLU A 88 6.65 -39.88 -36.47
N GLY A 89 6.94 -38.80 -35.75
CA GLY A 89 7.97 -37.84 -36.10
C GLY A 89 7.69 -37.03 -37.36
N LYS A 90 6.41 -36.94 -37.78
CA LYS A 90 5.98 -36.10 -38.91
C LYS A 90 5.80 -34.63 -38.52
N CYS A 91 5.49 -34.37 -37.24
CA CYS A 91 5.28 -33.05 -36.71
C CYS A 91 6.15 -32.86 -35.46
N ASP A 92 6.72 -31.65 -35.27
CA ASP A 92 7.43 -31.27 -34.08
C ASP A 92 6.44 -30.77 -33.02
N ILE A 93 6.85 -30.86 -31.73
CA ILE A 93 6.03 -30.43 -30.61
C ILE A 93 5.74 -28.92 -30.64
N HIS A 94 6.66 -28.14 -31.21
CA HIS A 94 6.60 -26.66 -31.27
C HIS A 94 6.01 -26.13 -32.59
N ALA A 95 5.68 -27.01 -33.55
CA ALA A 95 5.17 -26.62 -34.86
C ALA A 95 3.79 -25.98 -34.75
N PRO A 96 3.54 -24.83 -35.39
CA PRO A 96 2.20 -24.25 -35.49
C PRO A 96 1.32 -25.13 -36.38
N VAL A 97 0.23 -25.61 -35.82
CA VAL A 97 -0.73 -26.52 -36.49
C VAL A 97 -2.17 -26.05 -36.23
N SER A 98 -3.10 -26.55 -37.05
CA SER A 98 -4.53 -26.31 -36.88
C SER A 98 -5.21 -27.61 -36.46
N VAL A 99 -5.96 -27.58 -35.36
CA VAL A 99 -6.62 -28.78 -34.79
C VAL A 99 -8.07 -28.45 -34.43
N ILE A 100 -9.00 -29.39 -34.73
CA ILE A 100 -10.36 -29.30 -34.23
C ILE A 100 -10.37 -29.78 -32.78
N VAL A 101 -10.82 -28.95 -31.88
CA VAL A 101 -10.81 -29.19 -30.41
C VAL A 101 -12.15 -28.83 -29.81
N LYS A 102 -12.46 -29.43 -28.67
CA LYS A 102 -13.61 -29.05 -27.85
C LYS A 102 -13.31 -27.76 -27.09
N ASP A 103 -14.11 -26.74 -27.33
CA ASP A 103 -14.01 -25.44 -26.65
C ASP A 103 -15.37 -25.06 -26.06
N VAL A 104 -15.41 -24.13 -25.16
CA VAL A 104 -16.63 -23.64 -24.50
C VAL A 104 -17.11 -22.38 -25.20
N ASP A 105 -18.35 -22.36 -25.67
CA ASP A 105 -18.99 -21.19 -26.27
C ASP A 105 -19.42 -20.15 -25.22
N GLU A 106 -19.76 -18.93 -25.64
CA GLU A 106 -20.23 -17.84 -24.77
C GLU A 106 -21.43 -18.24 -23.89
N ASN A 107 -22.21 -19.25 -24.33
CA ASN A 107 -23.33 -19.81 -23.59
C ASN A 107 -22.95 -20.93 -22.59
N GLY A 108 -21.68 -21.27 -22.47
CA GLY A 108 -21.20 -22.35 -21.59
C GLY A 108 -21.38 -23.78 -22.17
N ASN A 109 -21.71 -23.93 -23.45
CA ASN A 109 -21.83 -25.23 -24.10
C ASN A 109 -20.51 -25.65 -24.73
N ILE A 110 -20.18 -26.94 -24.66
CA ILE A 110 -19.01 -27.53 -25.32
C ILE A 110 -19.31 -27.70 -26.81
N VAL A 111 -18.50 -27.03 -27.65
CA VAL A 111 -18.66 -27.05 -29.13
C VAL A 111 -17.31 -27.41 -29.74
N ASP A 112 -17.35 -28.16 -30.83
CA ASP A 112 -16.16 -28.45 -31.64
C ASP A 112 -15.77 -27.21 -32.44
N LYS A 113 -14.57 -26.70 -32.20
CA LYS A 113 -14.04 -25.50 -32.83
C LYS A 113 -12.67 -25.74 -33.44
N MET A 114 -12.45 -25.19 -34.63
CA MET A 114 -11.12 -25.23 -35.23
C MET A 114 -10.24 -24.17 -34.64
N MET A 115 -9.17 -24.59 -33.94
CA MET A 115 -8.14 -23.70 -33.39
C MET A 115 -7.01 -23.61 -34.39
N HIS A 116 -6.76 -22.38 -34.85
CA HIS A 116 -5.60 -22.03 -35.67
C HIS A 116 -4.43 -21.62 -34.79
N ASP A 117 -3.22 -21.76 -35.30
CA ASP A 117 -1.96 -21.39 -34.62
C ASP A 117 -1.80 -22.02 -33.21
N THR A 118 -2.24 -23.26 -33.05
CA THR A 118 -1.95 -24.08 -31.87
C THR A 118 -0.70 -24.93 -32.11
N SER A 119 -0.24 -25.68 -31.10
CA SER A 119 0.87 -26.63 -31.23
C SER A 119 0.48 -27.98 -30.64
N VAL A 120 1.15 -29.04 -31.06
CA VAL A 120 0.99 -30.38 -30.46
C VAL A 120 1.25 -30.31 -28.94
N GLY A 121 2.20 -29.49 -28.47
CA GLY A 121 2.45 -29.29 -27.04
C GLY A 121 1.25 -28.69 -26.30
N ARG A 122 0.54 -27.73 -26.91
CA ARG A 122 -0.69 -27.18 -26.33
C ARG A 122 -1.83 -28.21 -26.31
N VAL A 123 -1.93 -29.04 -27.32
CA VAL A 123 -2.89 -30.16 -27.36
C VAL A 123 -2.63 -31.11 -26.18
N ILE A 124 -1.38 -31.48 -25.93
CA ILE A 124 -1.00 -32.34 -24.78
C ILE A 124 -1.42 -31.74 -23.46
N VAL A 125 -1.20 -30.44 -23.27
CA VAL A 125 -1.61 -29.74 -22.03
C VAL A 125 -3.14 -29.76 -21.88
N ASN A 126 -3.89 -29.54 -22.96
CA ASN A 126 -5.34 -29.50 -22.92
C ASN A 126 -6.01 -30.89 -22.73
N GLU A 127 -5.28 -31.97 -22.89
CA GLU A 127 -5.74 -33.30 -22.49
C GLU A 127 -5.98 -33.42 -20.97
N ILE A 128 -5.19 -32.67 -20.19
CA ILE A 128 -5.30 -32.65 -18.71
C ILE A 128 -6.31 -31.60 -18.23
N VAL A 129 -6.54 -30.56 -19.01
CA VAL A 129 -7.50 -29.51 -18.68
C VAL A 129 -8.92 -30.04 -18.74
N PRO A 130 -9.76 -29.86 -17.69
CA PRO A 130 -11.17 -30.22 -17.76
C PRO A 130 -11.88 -29.54 -18.92
N ALA A 131 -12.68 -30.28 -19.73
CA ALA A 131 -13.34 -29.72 -20.90
C ALA A 131 -14.27 -28.52 -20.60
N GLU A 132 -14.78 -28.44 -19.38
CA GLU A 132 -15.65 -27.37 -18.90
C GLU A 132 -14.89 -26.03 -18.76
N ALA A 133 -13.54 -26.05 -18.63
CA ALA A 133 -12.71 -24.87 -18.51
C ALA A 133 -12.30 -24.23 -19.86
N GLY A 134 -12.66 -24.89 -20.99
CA GLY A 134 -12.32 -24.42 -22.33
C GLY A 134 -10.86 -24.71 -22.74
N TYR A 135 -10.56 -24.47 -24.03
CA TYR A 135 -9.26 -24.75 -24.64
C TYR A 135 -8.25 -23.62 -24.38
N ILE A 136 -7.08 -23.97 -23.85
CA ILE A 136 -6.00 -23.01 -23.54
C ILE A 136 -5.05 -22.94 -24.74
N ASN A 137 -5.04 -21.81 -25.46
CA ASN A 137 -4.17 -21.56 -26.62
C ASN A 137 -3.13 -20.44 -26.36
N THR A 138 -2.65 -20.32 -25.15
CA THR A 138 -1.64 -19.32 -24.76
C THR A 138 -0.35 -19.97 -24.28
N ILE A 139 0.73 -19.20 -24.24
CA ILE A 139 2.00 -19.65 -23.62
C ILE A 139 1.78 -19.71 -22.10
N ILE A 140 2.11 -20.83 -21.50
CA ILE A 140 1.92 -21.05 -20.07
C ILE A 140 3.15 -20.55 -19.32
N SER A 141 3.00 -19.37 -18.69
CA SER A 141 3.93 -18.82 -17.72
C SER A 141 3.40 -19.04 -16.30
N LYS A 142 4.19 -18.78 -15.28
CA LYS A 142 3.75 -18.84 -13.87
C LYS A 142 2.55 -17.93 -13.59
N LYS A 143 2.47 -16.77 -14.25
CA LYS A 143 1.35 -15.83 -14.12
C LYS A 143 0.08 -16.40 -14.78
N SER A 144 0.16 -16.76 -16.07
CA SER A 144 -0.99 -17.32 -16.78
C SER A 144 -1.50 -18.63 -16.16
N LEU A 145 -0.60 -19.45 -15.62
CA LEU A 145 -0.98 -20.67 -14.93
C LEU A 145 -1.79 -20.41 -13.65
N ARG A 146 -1.47 -19.35 -12.91
CA ARG A 146 -2.24 -18.92 -11.74
C ARG A 146 -3.67 -18.53 -12.14
N ASP A 147 -3.81 -17.80 -13.23
CA ASP A 147 -5.11 -17.37 -13.75
C ASP A 147 -5.94 -18.58 -14.24
N ILE A 148 -5.30 -19.52 -14.94
CA ILE A 148 -5.91 -20.78 -15.37
C ILE A 148 -6.40 -21.60 -14.18
N ILE A 149 -5.57 -21.80 -13.16
CA ILE A 149 -5.93 -22.54 -11.94
C ILE A 149 -7.12 -21.87 -11.25
N SER A 150 -7.10 -20.55 -11.14
CA SER A 150 -8.21 -19.77 -10.57
C SER A 150 -9.50 -19.98 -11.35
N HIS A 151 -9.43 -20.00 -12.68
CA HIS A 151 -10.57 -20.25 -13.57
C HIS A 151 -11.10 -21.69 -13.42
N VAL A 152 -10.22 -22.69 -13.40
CA VAL A 152 -10.59 -24.10 -13.21
C VAL A 152 -11.28 -24.33 -11.85
N ILE A 153 -10.78 -23.71 -10.76
CA ILE A 153 -11.42 -23.81 -9.44
C ILE A 153 -12.84 -23.25 -9.47
N LYS A 154 -13.06 -22.15 -10.19
CA LYS A 154 -14.36 -21.48 -10.27
C LYS A 154 -15.38 -22.29 -11.07
N VAL A 155 -14.96 -22.83 -12.21
CA VAL A 155 -15.86 -23.53 -13.14
C VAL A 155 -16.07 -24.99 -12.72
N CYS A 156 -14.99 -25.70 -12.39
CA CYS A 156 -15.01 -27.14 -12.17
C CYS A 156 -15.08 -27.55 -10.70
N GLY A 157 -14.82 -26.60 -9.78
CA GLY A 157 -14.75 -26.86 -8.35
C GLY A 157 -13.39 -27.41 -7.88
N VAL A 158 -13.23 -27.49 -6.54
CA VAL A 158 -11.95 -27.75 -5.88
C VAL A 158 -11.43 -29.18 -6.16
N ALA A 159 -12.30 -30.17 -6.20
CA ALA A 159 -11.89 -31.58 -6.42
C ALA A 159 -11.26 -31.79 -7.80
N LYS A 160 -11.95 -31.36 -8.89
CA LYS A 160 -11.38 -31.44 -10.24
C LYS A 160 -10.15 -30.57 -10.42
N ALA A 161 -10.07 -29.44 -9.71
CA ALA A 161 -8.89 -28.60 -9.70
C ALA A 161 -7.69 -29.29 -9.05
N ALA A 162 -7.88 -30.09 -8.03
CA ALA A 162 -6.81 -30.88 -7.40
C ALA A 162 -6.25 -31.94 -8.36
N ASP A 163 -7.12 -32.66 -9.07
CA ASP A 163 -6.74 -33.64 -10.10
C ASP A 163 -5.97 -32.96 -11.24
N PHE A 164 -6.47 -31.79 -11.69
CA PHE A 164 -5.81 -30.98 -12.70
C PHE A 164 -4.40 -30.55 -12.26
N LEU A 165 -4.23 -30.11 -11.01
CA LEU A 165 -2.92 -29.72 -10.46
C LEU A 165 -1.94 -30.89 -10.41
N ASP A 166 -2.40 -32.09 -10.06
CA ASP A 166 -1.57 -33.30 -10.09
C ASP A 166 -1.18 -33.70 -11.51
N GLY A 167 -2.11 -33.61 -12.46
CA GLY A 167 -1.85 -33.82 -13.87
C GLY A 167 -0.78 -32.86 -14.42
N ILE A 168 -0.95 -31.56 -14.19
CA ILE A 168 0.01 -30.52 -14.62
C ILE A 168 1.38 -30.70 -13.98
N LYS A 169 1.43 -31.06 -12.70
CA LYS A 169 2.70 -31.35 -11.99
C LYS A 169 3.47 -32.46 -12.72
N ASN A 170 2.79 -33.57 -12.97
CA ASN A 170 3.42 -34.74 -13.61
C ASN A 170 3.85 -34.44 -15.05
N LEU A 171 2.99 -33.77 -15.82
CA LEU A 171 3.30 -33.33 -17.19
C LEU A 171 4.48 -32.36 -17.21
N GLY A 172 4.50 -31.38 -16.32
CA GLY A 172 5.57 -30.39 -16.26
C GLY A 172 6.93 -31.00 -16.01
N TYR A 173 7.04 -31.91 -15.03
CA TYR A 173 8.29 -32.64 -14.78
C TYR A 173 8.69 -33.55 -15.95
N TYR A 174 7.73 -34.28 -16.50
CA TYR A 174 8.02 -35.19 -17.62
C TYR A 174 8.52 -34.40 -18.83
N MET A 175 7.91 -33.26 -19.15
CA MET A 175 8.31 -32.45 -20.29
C MET A 175 9.60 -31.67 -20.08
N ALA A 176 9.88 -31.25 -18.87
CA ALA A 176 11.19 -30.67 -18.53
C ALA A 176 12.33 -31.68 -18.71
N PHE A 177 12.10 -32.93 -18.27
CA PHE A 177 13.03 -34.03 -18.46
C PHE A 177 13.20 -34.38 -19.96
N LYS A 178 12.09 -34.57 -20.69
CA LYS A 178 12.11 -34.92 -22.11
C LYS A 178 12.73 -33.82 -22.98
N GLY A 179 12.51 -32.55 -22.63
CA GLY A 179 13.09 -31.41 -23.30
C GLY A 179 14.58 -31.23 -23.05
N GLY A 180 15.16 -31.90 -22.04
CA GLY A 180 16.58 -31.84 -21.74
C GLY A 180 17.07 -30.43 -21.43
N LEU A 181 16.23 -29.63 -20.73
CA LEU A 181 16.48 -28.22 -20.49
C LEU A 181 17.67 -28.02 -19.57
N SER A 182 18.73 -27.42 -20.11
CA SER A 182 19.93 -27.07 -19.36
C SER A 182 20.48 -25.72 -19.86
N PHE A 183 21.43 -25.15 -19.13
CA PHE A 183 22.08 -23.89 -19.52
C PHE A 183 23.57 -23.92 -19.24
N ASN A 184 24.32 -23.09 -19.94
CA ASN A 184 25.76 -22.93 -19.76
C ASN A 184 26.13 -21.43 -19.77
N LEU A 185 27.39 -21.10 -19.51
CA LEU A 185 27.89 -19.74 -19.56
C LEU A 185 27.82 -19.11 -20.98
N GLY A 186 27.75 -19.92 -22.02
CA GLY A 186 27.60 -19.45 -23.41
C GLY A 186 26.21 -18.85 -23.66
N ASP A 187 25.18 -19.38 -23.01
CA ASP A 187 23.79 -18.92 -23.16
C ASP A 187 23.56 -17.53 -22.53
N ILE A 188 24.50 -17.07 -21.70
CA ILE A 188 24.52 -15.71 -21.14
C ILE A 188 25.22 -14.81 -22.16
N ILE A 189 24.41 -14.12 -22.96
CA ILE A 189 24.91 -13.26 -24.04
C ILE A 189 25.18 -11.85 -23.49
N ILE A 190 26.34 -11.28 -23.83
CA ILE A 190 26.67 -9.88 -23.53
C ILE A 190 26.33 -9.08 -24.77
N PRO A 191 25.50 -8.01 -24.68
CA PRO A 191 25.19 -7.17 -25.85
C PRO A 191 26.45 -6.49 -26.39
N GLU A 192 26.59 -6.46 -27.71
CA GLU A 192 27.72 -5.78 -28.38
C GLU A 192 27.67 -4.26 -28.17
N GLU A 193 26.49 -3.70 -28.03
CA GLU A 193 26.25 -2.28 -27.77
C GLU A 193 26.71 -1.79 -26.39
N LYS A 194 27.07 -2.69 -25.49
CA LYS A 194 27.47 -2.35 -24.10
C LYS A 194 28.60 -1.33 -24.05
N GLU A 195 29.68 -1.55 -24.84
CA GLU A 195 30.86 -0.67 -24.84
C GLU A 195 30.52 0.74 -25.34
N ALA A 196 29.71 0.83 -26.40
CA ALA A 196 29.29 2.11 -26.98
C ALA A 196 28.41 2.90 -25.99
N LEU A 197 27.47 2.24 -25.29
CA LEU A 197 26.63 2.88 -24.29
C LEU A 197 27.42 3.37 -23.08
N VAL A 198 28.35 2.56 -22.60
CA VAL A 198 29.22 2.92 -21.48
C VAL A 198 30.11 4.13 -21.87
N GLN A 199 30.66 4.15 -23.08
CA GLN A 199 31.47 5.28 -23.57
C GLN A 199 30.61 6.56 -23.65
N LYS A 200 29.40 6.48 -24.20
CA LYS A 200 28.47 7.61 -24.21
C LYS A 200 28.19 8.13 -22.81
N GLY A 201 27.97 7.23 -21.83
CA GLY A 201 27.80 7.60 -20.43
C GLY A 201 29.01 8.33 -19.85
N TYR A 202 30.24 7.92 -20.18
CA TYR A 202 31.45 8.63 -19.77
C TYR A 202 31.54 10.00 -20.38
N ASP A 203 31.22 10.16 -21.69
CA ASP A 203 31.26 11.45 -22.38
C ASP A 203 30.25 12.44 -21.74
N GLU A 204 29.04 11.97 -21.38
CA GLU A 204 28.03 12.78 -20.69
C GLU A 204 28.49 13.17 -19.26
N VAL A 205 29.11 12.25 -18.52
CA VAL A 205 29.66 12.50 -17.18
C VAL A 205 30.80 13.55 -17.29
N GLU A 206 31.65 13.47 -18.31
CA GLU A 206 32.74 14.45 -18.55
C GLU A 206 32.17 15.85 -18.81
N GLN A 207 31.08 15.96 -19.59
CA GLN A 207 30.39 17.23 -19.79
C GLN A 207 29.85 17.81 -18.47
N VAL A 208 29.25 16.98 -17.62
CA VAL A 208 28.77 17.41 -16.31
C VAL A 208 29.92 17.87 -15.41
N ILE A 209 31.06 17.17 -15.44
CA ILE A 209 32.27 17.58 -14.70
C ILE A 209 32.82 18.89 -15.24
N ASN A 210 32.82 19.09 -16.54
CA ASN A 210 33.25 20.35 -17.15
C ASN A 210 32.33 21.51 -16.79
N ASN A 211 31.00 21.30 -16.77
CA ASN A 211 30.04 22.30 -16.31
C ASN A 211 30.25 22.66 -14.82
N TYR A 212 30.57 21.66 -13.99
CA TYR A 212 30.93 21.89 -12.59
C TYR A 212 32.24 22.71 -12.48
N ASN A 213 33.27 22.35 -13.24
CA ASN A 213 34.54 23.08 -13.24
C ASN A 213 34.40 24.52 -13.74
N MET A 214 33.45 24.79 -14.64
CA MET A 214 33.11 26.15 -15.12
C MET A 214 32.25 26.92 -14.11
N GLY A 215 31.73 26.26 -13.08
CA GLY A 215 30.92 26.87 -12.03
C GLY A 215 29.45 27.04 -12.36
N PHE A 216 28.94 26.38 -13.43
CA PHE A 216 27.53 26.44 -13.81
C PHE A 216 26.61 25.61 -12.90
N ILE A 217 27.16 24.58 -12.28
CA ILE A 217 26.41 23.67 -11.40
C ILE A 217 27.12 23.47 -10.07
N THR A 218 26.34 23.18 -9.01
CA THR A 218 26.86 22.90 -7.67
C THR A 218 27.39 21.45 -7.58
N ASN A 219 28.19 21.14 -6.56
CA ASN A 219 28.70 19.79 -6.34
C ASN A 219 27.57 18.77 -6.12
N ASN A 220 26.47 19.19 -5.47
CA ASN A 220 25.32 18.33 -5.24
C ASN A 220 24.55 18.03 -6.54
N GLU A 221 24.40 19.06 -7.38
CA GLU A 221 23.81 18.88 -8.72
C GLU A 221 24.66 17.95 -9.58
N ARG A 222 25.98 18.16 -9.60
CA ARG A 222 26.93 17.29 -10.29
C ARG A 222 26.75 15.81 -9.85
N TYR A 223 26.75 15.58 -8.52
CA TYR A 223 26.57 14.25 -7.97
C TYR A 223 25.25 13.60 -8.41
N ASN A 224 24.16 14.34 -8.34
CA ASN A 224 22.85 13.85 -8.74
C ASN A 224 22.80 13.55 -10.26
N GLN A 225 23.31 14.46 -11.10
CA GLN A 225 23.35 14.26 -12.55
C GLN A 225 24.20 13.04 -12.94
N VAL A 226 25.34 12.82 -12.31
CA VAL A 226 26.18 11.63 -12.56
C VAL A 226 25.44 10.34 -12.20
N ILE A 227 24.72 10.30 -11.09
CA ILE A 227 23.93 9.14 -10.70
C ILE A 227 22.80 8.87 -11.70
N ASP A 228 22.13 9.91 -12.16
CA ASP A 228 21.04 9.76 -13.12
C ASP A 228 21.52 9.28 -14.48
N ILE A 229 22.64 9.79 -14.97
CA ILE A 229 23.28 9.31 -16.21
C ILE A 229 23.54 7.80 -16.10
N TRP A 230 24.18 7.35 -15.03
CA TRP A 230 24.46 5.92 -14.85
C TRP A 230 23.21 5.08 -14.63
N THR A 231 22.19 5.62 -13.99
CA THR A 231 20.89 4.95 -13.85
C THR A 231 20.22 4.77 -15.21
N HIS A 232 20.27 5.83 -16.06
CA HIS A 232 19.71 5.80 -17.40
C HIS A 232 20.44 4.80 -18.30
N VAL A 233 21.77 4.85 -18.35
CA VAL A 233 22.62 3.91 -19.10
C VAL A 233 22.33 2.47 -18.67
N ASN A 234 22.20 2.21 -17.36
CA ASN A 234 21.90 0.90 -16.82
C ASN A 234 20.51 0.39 -17.25
N SER A 235 19.51 1.27 -17.26
CA SER A 235 18.14 0.95 -17.71
C SER A 235 18.12 0.66 -19.22
N GLU A 236 18.77 1.48 -20.03
CA GLU A 236 18.86 1.31 -21.48
C GLU A 236 19.57 0.00 -21.83
N LEU A 237 20.72 -0.27 -21.18
CA LEU A 237 21.44 -1.54 -21.35
C LEU A 237 20.58 -2.74 -20.95
N SER A 238 19.81 -2.64 -19.88
CA SER A 238 18.89 -3.71 -19.45
C SER A 238 17.82 -3.99 -20.52
N ASN A 239 17.27 -2.95 -21.15
CA ASN A 239 16.26 -3.09 -22.19
C ASN A 239 16.83 -3.72 -23.47
N ILE A 240 18.05 -3.31 -23.88
CA ILE A 240 18.75 -3.90 -25.02
C ILE A 240 19.07 -5.37 -24.74
N LEU A 241 19.59 -5.67 -23.55
CA LEU A 241 19.89 -7.02 -23.12
C LEU A 241 18.67 -7.94 -23.21
N MET A 242 17.53 -7.47 -22.71
CA MET A 242 16.27 -8.25 -22.76
C MET A 242 15.81 -8.49 -24.19
N LYS A 243 15.96 -7.52 -25.07
CA LYS A 243 15.65 -7.68 -26.52
C LYS A 243 16.58 -8.70 -27.16
N THR A 244 17.89 -8.60 -26.89
CA THR A 244 18.89 -9.51 -27.46
C THR A 244 18.64 -10.96 -27.05
N ILE A 245 18.45 -11.21 -25.74
CA ILE A 245 18.19 -12.58 -25.25
C ILE A 245 16.83 -13.10 -25.74
N SER A 246 15.81 -12.24 -25.87
CA SER A 246 14.49 -12.65 -26.40
C SER A 246 14.48 -13.01 -27.88
N SER A 247 15.41 -12.44 -28.68
CA SER A 247 15.55 -12.74 -30.10
C SER A 247 16.48 -13.92 -30.41
N ASP A 248 17.31 -14.31 -29.46
CA ASP A 248 18.24 -15.42 -29.59
C ASP A 248 17.53 -16.75 -29.74
N ASP A 249 17.89 -17.55 -30.71
CA ASP A 249 17.25 -18.84 -31.07
C ASP A 249 15.72 -18.78 -31.10
N GLN A 250 15.14 -17.73 -31.64
CA GLN A 250 13.68 -17.47 -31.62
C GLN A 250 13.07 -17.49 -30.20
N GLY A 251 13.86 -17.10 -29.20
CA GLY A 251 13.49 -17.06 -27.81
C GLY A 251 13.58 -18.42 -27.09
N PHE A 252 14.24 -19.42 -27.67
CA PHE A 252 14.52 -20.70 -27.00
C PHE A 252 15.84 -20.71 -26.23
N ASN A 253 16.45 -19.54 -26.02
CA ASN A 253 17.57 -19.41 -25.10
C ASN A 253 17.16 -19.88 -23.69
N SER A 254 17.90 -20.81 -23.09
CA SER A 254 17.53 -21.45 -21.81
C SER A 254 17.41 -20.43 -20.67
N VAL A 255 18.27 -19.42 -20.64
CA VAL A 255 18.23 -18.37 -19.60
C VAL A 255 16.99 -17.49 -19.78
N TYR A 256 16.65 -17.13 -21.04
CA TYR A 256 15.44 -16.39 -21.33
C TYR A 256 14.18 -17.18 -20.97
N MET A 257 14.12 -18.46 -21.31
CA MET A 257 12.99 -19.31 -20.96
C MET A 257 12.77 -19.41 -19.45
N MET A 258 13.86 -19.54 -18.66
CA MET A 258 13.76 -19.57 -17.18
C MET A 258 13.21 -18.26 -16.62
N LEU A 259 13.62 -17.13 -17.18
CA LEU A 259 13.15 -15.81 -16.75
C LEU A 259 11.70 -15.54 -17.17
N ASP A 260 11.39 -15.70 -18.46
CA ASP A 260 10.09 -15.35 -19.04
C ASP A 260 8.96 -16.26 -18.54
N SER A 261 9.25 -17.55 -18.33
CA SER A 261 8.32 -18.49 -17.70
C SER A 261 8.03 -18.12 -16.23
N GLY A 262 8.89 -17.35 -15.56
CA GLY A 262 8.83 -17.09 -14.13
C GLY A 262 9.24 -18.32 -13.27
N ALA A 263 9.89 -19.30 -13.87
CA ALA A 263 10.39 -20.49 -13.15
C ALA A 263 11.48 -20.14 -12.16
N ARG A 264 12.49 -19.38 -12.61
CA ARG A 264 13.59 -18.92 -11.76
C ARG A 264 14.27 -17.67 -12.36
N GLY A 265 14.78 -16.83 -11.48
CA GLY A 265 15.52 -15.62 -11.86
C GLY A 265 14.68 -14.37 -11.93
N SER A 266 15.35 -13.22 -11.96
CA SER A 266 14.76 -11.90 -12.17
C SER A 266 15.55 -11.12 -13.22
N LYS A 267 14.93 -10.10 -13.82
CA LYS A 267 15.61 -9.21 -14.78
C LYS A 267 16.88 -8.60 -14.19
N GLU A 268 16.85 -8.25 -12.91
CA GLU A 268 17.98 -7.70 -12.18
C GLU A 268 19.17 -8.69 -12.10
N GLN A 269 18.88 -9.95 -11.85
CA GLN A 269 19.94 -11.00 -11.80
C GLN A 269 20.58 -11.20 -13.15
N ILE A 270 19.81 -11.24 -14.24
CA ILE A 270 20.34 -11.37 -15.59
C ILE A 270 21.14 -10.12 -15.98
N ARG A 271 20.69 -8.92 -15.61
CA ARG A 271 21.44 -7.69 -15.80
C ARG A 271 22.81 -7.76 -15.13
N GLN A 272 22.90 -8.26 -13.92
CA GLN A 272 24.19 -8.44 -13.22
C GLN A 272 25.06 -9.53 -13.82
N LEU A 273 24.46 -10.54 -14.46
CA LEU A 273 25.19 -11.63 -15.10
C LEU A 273 25.81 -11.22 -16.43
N SER A 274 25.10 -10.47 -17.26
CA SER A 274 25.47 -10.16 -18.65
C SER A 274 25.53 -8.68 -19.02
N GLY A 275 24.94 -7.81 -18.24
CA GLY A 275 24.98 -6.36 -18.45
C GLY A 275 26.08 -5.68 -17.64
N MET A 276 25.66 -4.90 -16.64
CA MET A 276 26.53 -4.27 -15.65
C MET A 276 25.92 -4.43 -14.25
N ARG A 277 26.76 -4.49 -13.23
CA ARG A 277 26.26 -4.59 -11.86
C ARG A 277 25.60 -3.29 -11.39
N GLY A 278 26.14 -2.13 -11.81
CA GLY A 278 25.53 -0.82 -11.59
C GLY A 278 26.03 -0.11 -10.34
N LEU A 279 25.22 0.83 -9.85
CA LEU A 279 25.54 1.68 -8.71
C LEU A 279 25.46 0.93 -7.39
N MET A 280 26.42 1.18 -6.48
CA MET A 280 26.48 0.54 -5.16
C MET A 280 26.29 1.55 -4.05
N ALA A 281 25.63 1.11 -2.97
CA ALA A 281 25.46 1.94 -1.77
C ALA A 281 26.78 2.08 -1.00
N LYS A 282 27.07 3.28 -0.52
CA LYS A 282 28.23 3.57 0.31
C LYS A 282 28.06 2.95 1.70
N PRO A 283 29.08 2.32 2.27
CA PRO A 283 29.01 1.83 3.64
C PRO A 283 28.80 2.98 4.63
N GLN A 284 27.83 2.84 5.53
CA GLN A 284 27.50 3.83 6.54
C GLN A 284 27.70 3.29 7.94
N LYS A 285 27.96 4.22 8.91
CA LYS A 285 27.91 3.89 10.33
C LYS A 285 26.48 3.56 10.74
N ALA A 286 26.36 2.62 11.69
CA ALA A 286 25.05 2.25 12.24
C ALA A 286 24.31 3.49 12.76
N GLY A 287 23.06 3.68 12.33
CA GLY A 287 22.20 4.80 12.76
C GLY A 287 22.18 6.01 11.83
N ALA A 288 22.96 6.06 10.74
CA ALA A 288 22.85 7.12 9.74
C ALA A 288 21.76 6.76 8.72
N GLU A 289 20.71 7.54 8.67
CA GLU A 289 19.65 7.43 7.66
C GLU A 289 20.07 8.10 6.33
N GLY A 290 19.73 7.50 5.22
CA GLY A 290 20.00 8.01 3.88
C GLY A 290 21.35 7.57 3.30
N GLY A 291 21.38 6.42 2.62
CA GLY A 291 22.57 5.86 1.99
C GLY A 291 23.05 6.71 0.82
N GLN A 292 24.22 7.37 0.92
CA GLN A 292 24.88 7.91 -0.26
C GLN A 292 25.24 6.76 -1.20
N ILE A 293 25.11 7.01 -2.51
CA ILE A 293 25.51 6.10 -3.57
C ILE A 293 26.95 6.41 -3.96
N ILE A 294 27.72 5.39 -4.32
CA ILE A 294 29.06 5.57 -4.86
C ILE A 294 28.92 6.07 -6.31
N GLU A 295 29.55 7.21 -6.64
CA GLU A 295 29.43 7.85 -7.95
C GLU A 295 29.90 6.96 -9.11
N ASN A 296 30.96 6.18 -8.89
CA ASN A 296 31.49 5.26 -9.89
C ASN A 296 30.71 3.94 -9.85
N PRO A 297 29.97 3.57 -10.91
CA PRO A 297 29.28 2.30 -10.99
C PRO A 297 30.25 1.14 -11.22
N ILE A 298 29.80 -0.06 -10.91
CA ILE A 298 30.48 -1.29 -11.31
C ILE A 298 30.02 -1.64 -12.73
N LEU A 299 30.92 -1.47 -13.73
CA LEU A 299 30.63 -1.70 -15.14
C LEU A 299 30.74 -3.18 -15.53
N SER A 300 31.56 -3.92 -14.81
CA SER A 300 31.76 -5.34 -15.05
C SER A 300 30.52 -6.14 -14.68
N ASN A 301 30.30 -7.24 -15.36
CA ASN A 301 29.31 -8.24 -15.06
C ASN A 301 29.96 -9.51 -14.45
N PHE A 302 29.14 -10.44 -13.98
CA PHE A 302 29.66 -11.68 -13.39
C PHE A 302 30.29 -12.62 -14.42
N LYS A 303 29.87 -12.56 -15.69
CA LYS A 303 30.46 -13.39 -16.77
C LYS A 303 31.89 -12.93 -17.11
N GLU A 304 32.13 -11.62 -17.17
CA GLU A 304 33.45 -11.03 -17.39
C GLU A 304 34.36 -11.15 -16.17
N GLY A 305 33.77 -11.20 -14.99
CA GLY A 305 34.47 -11.16 -13.70
C GLY A 305 34.66 -9.72 -13.20
N LEU A 306 34.66 -9.54 -11.88
CA LEU A 306 34.85 -8.25 -11.22
C LEU A 306 36.33 -8.00 -10.96
N SER A 307 36.75 -6.74 -11.06
CA SER A 307 38.08 -6.33 -10.56
C SER A 307 38.15 -6.43 -9.03
N VAL A 308 39.35 -6.42 -8.45
CA VAL A 308 39.54 -6.53 -6.99
C VAL A 308 38.82 -5.40 -6.25
N LEU A 309 38.89 -4.17 -6.76
CA LEU A 309 38.23 -3.01 -6.14
C LEU A 309 36.70 -3.11 -6.24
N GLU A 310 36.18 -3.49 -7.40
CA GLU A 310 34.74 -3.68 -7.60
C GLU A 310 34.17 -4.79 -6.71
N TYR A 311 34.92 -5.90 -6.58
CA TYR A 311 34.55 -6.97 -5.67
C TYR A 311 34.52 -6.49 -4.22
N PHE A 312 35.54 -5.75 -3.78
CA PHE A 312 35.61 -5.21 -2.42
C PHE A 312 34.45 -4.25 -2.12
N ILE A 313 34.12 -3.35 -3.03
CA ILE A 313 32.96 -2.44 -2.92
C ILE A 313 31.68 -3.25 -2.79
N SER A 314 31.52 -4.28 -3.61
CA SER A 314 30.29 -5.09 -3.60
C SER A 314 30.11 -5.93 -2.32
N THR A 315 31.19 -6.31 -1.64
CA THR A 315 31.11 -7.10 -0.39
C THR A 315 30.48 -6.32 0.76
N HIS A 316 30.63 -4.99 0.80
CA HIS A 316 29.99 -4.14 1.80
C HIS A 316 28.45 -4.20 1.70
N GLY A 317 27.93 -4.10 0.49
CA GLY A 317 26.49 -4.21 0.23
C GLY A 317 25.94 -5.59 0.57
N ALA A 318 26.64 -6.64 0.18
CA ALA A 318 26.26 -8.02 0.46
C ALA A 318 26.24 -8.32 1.98
N ARG A 319 27.27 -7.90 2.71
CA ARG A 319 27.33 -8.08 4.18
C ARG A 319 26.21 -7.31 4.88
N LYS A 320 25.93 -6.05 4.46
CA LYS A 320 24.84 -5.28 5.01
C LYS A 320 23.49 -5.97 4.75
N GLY A 321 23.28 -6.49 3.54
CA GLY A 321 22.06 -7.22 3.19
C GLY A 321 21.85 -8.46 4.06
N LEU A 322 22.90 -9.25 4.31
CA LEU A 322 22.86 -10.42 5.21
C LEU A 322 22.52 -10.04 6.65
N ALA A 323 23.18 -9.02 7.19
CA ALA A 323 22.92 -8.52 8.55
C ALA A 323 21.49 -7.96 8.69
N ASP A 324 21.05 -7.15 7.74
CA ASP A 324 19.69 -6.58 7.72
C ASP A 324 18.63 -7.68 7.67
N THR A 325 18.84 -8.73 6.89
CA THR A 325 17.91 -9.87 6.80
C THR A 325 17.78 -10.58 8.15
N ALA A 326 18.90 -10.88 8.80
CA ALA A 326 18.90 -11.57 10.09
C ALA A 326 18.19 -10.76 11.20
N LEU A 327 18.43 -9.44 11.27
CA LEU A 327 17.83 -8.57 12.28
C LEU A 327 16.34 -8.33 12.01
N LYS A 328 15.98 -8.02 10.77
CA LYS A 328 14.60 -7.70 10.40
C LYS A 328 13.64 -8.89 10.50
N THR A 329 14.13 -10.13 10.42
CA THR A 329 13.32 -11.33 10.64
C THR A 329 12.71 -11.36 12.05
N ALA A 330 13.51 -10.98 13.07
CA ALA A 330 13.01 -10.88 14.44
C ALA A 330 11.94 -9.78 14.58
N ASP A 331 12.14 -8.64 13.94
CA ASP A 331 11.18 -7.52 13.96
C ASP A 331 9.85 -7.91 13.29
N ALA A 332 9.91 -8.64 12.16
CA ALA A 332 8.72 -9.15 11.48
C ALA A 332 7.95 -10.15 12.36
N GLY A 333 8.65 -11.07 13.02
CA GLY A 333 8.06 -12.01 13.95
C GLY A 333 7.39 -11.32 15.15
N TYR A 334 8.04 -10.30 15.70
CA TYR A 334 7.48 -9.51 16.80
C TYR A 334 6.27 -8.68 16.35
N LEU A 335 6.28 -8.12 15.15
CA LEU A 335 5.09 -7.44 14.61
C LEU A 335 3.91 -8.40 14.47
N THR A 336 4.15 -9.59 13.90
CA THR A 336 3.11 -10.62 13.73
C THR A 336 2.49 -11.00 15.07
N ARG A 337 3.32 -11.23 16.10
CA ARG A 337 2.84 -11.53 17.44
C ARG A 337 1.93 -10.42 17.99
N ARG A 338 2.34 -9.16 17.87
CA ARG A 338 1.53 -8.02 18.32
C ARG A 338 0.18 -7.92 17.60
N LEU A 339 0.19 -8.17 16.28
CA LEU A 339 -1.03 -8.18 15.46
C LEU A 339 -1.99 -9.30 15.91
N VAL A 340 -1.48 -10.50 16.18
CA VAL A 340 -2.29 -11.61 16.71
C VAL A 340 -2.89 -11.23 18.06
N ASP A 341 -2.08 -10.69 18.98
CA ASP A 341 -2.54 -10.35 20.32
C ASP A 341 -3.63 -9.26 20.35
N VAL A 342 -3.66 -8.35 19.37
CA VAL A 342 -4.70 -7.31 19.30
C VAL A 342 -5.99 -7.80 18.64
N SER A 343 -5.93 -8.81 17.80
CA SER A 343 -7.06 -9.19 16.93
C SER A 343 -7.60 -10.61 17.17
N HIS A 344 -7.00 -11.42 18.05
CA HIS A 344 -7.38 -12.83 18.24
C HIS A 344 -8.85 -13.01 18.67
N ASP A 345 -9.46 -12.03 19.30
CA ASP A 345 -10.84 -12.04 19.79
C ASP A 345 -11.89 -11.67 18.72
N VAL A 346 -11.44 -11.30 17.51
CA VAL A 346 -12.35 -10.93 16.42
C VAL A 346 -12.84 -12.18 15.69
N ILE A 347 -14.08 -12.55 15.94
CA ILE A 347 -14.77 -13.73 15.40
C ILE A 347 -16.05 -13.26 14.70
N ILE A 348 -16.53 -14.02 13.72
CA ILE A 348 -17.84 -13.79 13.10
C ILE A 348 -18.92 -14.34 14.05
N ASN A 349 -19.69 -13.46 14.69
CA ASN A 349 -20.72 -13.84 15.66
C ASN A 349 -22.13 -13.76 15.10
N GLU A 350 -22.39 -12.88 14.15
CA GLU A 350 -23.71 -12.54 13.62
C GLU A 350 -23.71 -12.63 12.11
N GLU A 351 -24.87 -12.92 11.52
CA GLU A 351 -25.00 -12.89 10.07
C GLU A 351 -25.10 -11.47 9.53
N ASP A 352 -25.92 -10.61 10.16
CA ASP A 352 -26.13 -9.23 9.75
C ASP A 352 -26.35 -8.31 10.95
N CYS A 353 -25.57 -7.24 11.03
CA CYS A 353 -25.72 -6.20 12.05
C CYS A 353 -26.73 -5.10 11.68
N GLY A 354 -27.28 -5.11 10.45
CA GLY A 354 -28.27 -4.15 10.01
C GLY A 354 -27.77 -2.71 9.79
N THR A 355 -26.45 -2.48 9.77
CA THR A 355 -25.90 -1.12 9.56
C THR A 355 -26.25 -0.55 8.18
N LEU A 356 -26.57 0.73 8.17
CA LEU A 356 -26.77 1.53 6.94
C LEU A 356 -25.53 2.34 6.57
N ARG A 357 -24.45 2.23 7.34
CA ARG A 357 -23.20 2.94 7.09
C ARG A 357 -22.27 2.08 6.26
N GLY A 358 -21.70 2.67 5.24
CA GLY A 358 -20.73 2.03 4.37
C GLY A 358 -19.42 2.80 4.26
N LEU A 359 -18.52 2.24 3.47
CA LEU A 359 -17.27 2.86 3.03
C LEU A 359 -17.37 3.11 1.53
N ILE A 360 -17.02 4.31 1.10
CA ILE A 360 -16.98 4.65 -0.32
C ILE A 360 -15.70 4.10 -0.91
N ALA A 361 -15.82 3.10 -1.78
CA ALA A 361 -14.71 2.54 -2.53
C ALA A 361 -14.56 3.26 -3.87
N THR A 362 -13.31 3.66 -4.18
CA THR A 362 -12.90 4.25 -5.46
C THR A 362 -11.71 3.49 -6.02
N ALA A 363 -11.45 3.58 -7.33
CA ALA A 363 -10.23 3.03 -7.92
C ALA A 363 -9.00 3.78 -7.37
N ILE A 364 -7.93 3.05 -7.07
CA ILE A 364 -6.66 3.64 -6.66
C ILE A 364 -5.86 3.93 -7.93
N LYS A 365 -5.66 5.20 -8.20
CA LYS A 365 -4.86 5.69 -9.33
C LYS A 365 -3.57 6.30 -8.80
N ASN A 366 -2.47 6.04 -9.47
CA ASN A 366 -1.20 6.71 -9.26
C ASN A 366 -0.87 7.47 -10.55
N LYS A 367 -1.12 8.77 -10.54
CA LYS A 367 -1.10 9.59 -11.77
C LYS A 367 -2.06 9.00 -12.81
N ASP A 368 -1.54 8.38 -13.87
CA ASP A 368 -2.33 7.77 -14.97
C ASP A 368 -2.57 6.28 -14.85
N GLU A 369 -1.76 5.61 -14.05
CA GLU A 369 -1.84 4.17 -13.93
C GLU A 369 -2.85 3.79 -12.86
N VAL A 370 -3.84 2.98 -13.25
CA VAL A 370 -4.76 2.38 -12.30
C VAL A 370 -3.99 1.27 -11.57
N VAL A 371 -3.61 1.54 -10.32
CA VAL A 371 -2.89 0.58 -9.47
C VAL A 371 -3.80 -0.55 -9.03
N GLU A 372 -5.05 -0.23 -8.73
CA GLU A 372 -6.08 -1.20 -8.35
C GLU A 372 -7.43 -0.71 -8.87
N SER A 373 -8.10 -1.56 -9.66
CA SER A 373 -9.40 -1.22 -10.22
C SER A 373 -10.49 -1.18 -9.15
N LEU A 374 -11.60 -0.51 -9.44
CA LEU A 374 -12.75 -0.48 -8.55
C LEU A 374 -13.30 -1.91 -8.34
N GLY A 375 -13.41 -2.70 -9.41
CA GLY A 375 -13.87 -4.08 -9.36
C GLY A 375 -13.03 -4.98 -8.48
N GLU A 376 -11.69 -4.88 -8.53
CA GLU A 376 -10.79 -5.62 -7.62
C GLU A 376 -11.05 -5.27 -6.14
N ARG A 377 -11.31 -4.02 -5.81
CA ARG A 377 -11.56 -3.57 -4.44
C ARG A 377 -12.91 -3.98 -3.87
N ILE A 378 -13.94 -3.98 -4.72
CA ILE A 378 -15.31 -4.31 -4.29
C ILE A 378 -15.62 -5.80 -4.37
N LEU A 379 -14.78 -6.59 -5.02
CA LEU A 379 -14.99 -8.03 -5.20
C LEU A 379 -15.14 -8.75 -3.86
N GLY A 380 -16.23 -9.53 -3.72
CA GLY A 380 -16.53 -10.28 -2.51
C GLY A 380 -16.99 -9.42 -1.31
N ARG A 381 -17.26 -8.12 -1.53
CA ARG A 381 -17.90 -7.24 -0.55
C ARG A 381 -19.41 -7.25 -0.73
N THR A 382 -20.12 -6.73 0.25
CA THR A 382 -21.57 -6.58 0.21
C THR A 382 -21.92 -5.12 -0.06
N SER A 383 -22.86 -4.86 -0.96
CA SER A 383 -23.34 -3.51 -1.24
C SER A 383 -24.20 -2.96 -0.09
N VAL A 384 -24.09 -1.66 0.22
CA VAL A 384 -24.96 -0.97 1.18
C VAL A 384 -26.28 -0.58 0.52
N HIS A 385 -26.21 -0.02 -0.69
CA HIS A 385 -27.33 0.46 -1.47
C HIS A 385 -27.49 -0.32 -2.78
N ASP A 386 -28.67 -0.20 -3.40
CA ASP A 386 -28.90 -0.72 -4.72
C ASP A 386 -28.01 0.01 -5.74
N ILE A 387 -27.31 -0.76 -6.58
CA ILE A 387 -26.44 -0.23 -7.63
C ILE A 387 -27.18 -0.33 -8.97
N PHE A 388 -27.33 0.80 -9.64
CA PHE A 388 -27.98 0.92 -10.93
C PHE A 388 -26.97 1.22 -12.04
N ASN A 389 -27.23 0.74 -13.23
CA ASN A 389 -26.50 1.13 -14.42
C ASN A 389 -26.82 2.60 -14.75
N PRO A 390 -25.82 3.52 -14.77
CA PRO A 390 -26.10 4.93 -15.03
C PRO A 390 -26.61 5.22 -16.45
N ILE A 391 -26.40 4.28 -17.40
CA ILE A 391 -26.81 4.45 -18.80
C ILE A 391 -28.21 3.88 -19.05
N THR A 392 -28.49 2.65 -18.58
CA THR A 392 -29.75 1.93 -18.86
C THR A 392 -30.77 2.07 -17.73
N GLY A 393 -30.35 2.45 -16.52
CA GLY A 393 -31.21 2.49 -15.32
C GLY A 393 -31.58 1.11 -14.77
N GLU A 394 -31.00 0.03 -15.31
CA GLU A 394 -31.25 -1.33 -14.82
C GLU A 394 -30.54 -1.58 -13.49
N LEU A 395 -31.16 -2.37 -12.63
CA LEU A 395 -30.60 -2.79 -11.36
C LEU A 395 -29.51 -3.83 -11.60
N ILE A 396 -28.26 -3.53 -11.18
CA ILE A 396 -27.12 -4.44 -11.26
C ILE A 396 -27.09 -5.35 -10.03
N ILE A 397 -27.23 -4.76 -8.84
CA ILE A 397 -27.14 -5.47 -7.55
C ILE A 397 -28.07 -4.84 -6.53
N LYS A 398 -28.71 -5.67 -5.69
CA LYS A 398 -29.53 -5.20 -4.58
C LYS A 398 -28.71 -4.93 -3.32
N ALA A 399 -29.21 -4.04 -2.49
CA ALA A 399 -28.64 -3.80 -1.17
C ALA A 399 -28.54 -5.08 -0.34
N GLY A 400 -27.39 -5.30 0.30
CA GLY A 400 -27.14 -6.49 1.12
C GLY A 400 -26.74 -7.75 0.36
N GLU A 401 -26.61 -7.70 -0.97
CA GLU A 401 -26.10 -8.81 -1.78
C GLU A 401 -24.57 -8.72 -1.97
N GLU A 402 -23.96 -9.88 -2.18
CA GLU A 402 -22.52 -10.01 -2.44
C GLU A 402 -22.20 -9.60 -3.88
N ILE A 403 -21.18 -8.77 -4.05
CA ILE A 403 -20.66 -8.39 -5.37
C ILE A 403 -19.77 -9.53 -5.88
N ARG A 404 -20.28 -10.25 -6.87
CA ARG A 404 -19.57 -11.37 -7.51
C ARG A 404 -18.72 -10.85 -8.67
N GLU A 405 -17.87 -11.72 -9.21
CA GLU A 405 -16.92 -11.36 -10.27
C GLU A 405 -17.57 -10.83 -11.54
N ALA A 406 -18.66 -11.46 -12.00
CA ALA A 406 -19.40 -11.00 -13.18
C ALA A 406 -19.92 -9.56 -12.99
N THR A 407 -20.46 -9.27 -11.80
CA THR A 407 -20.97 -7.94 -11.47
C THR A 407 -19.85 -6.94 -11.23
N ALA A 408 -18.72 -7.35 -10.65
CA ALA A 408 -17.55 -6.49 -10.48
C ALA A 408 -16.94 -6.09 -11.83
N ASN A 409 -16.80 -7.02 -12.77
CA ASN A 409 -16.33 -6.75 -14.13
C ASN A 409 -17.31 -5.84 -14.90
N LEU A 410 -18.61 -6.03 -14.70
CA LEU A 410 -19.63 -5.16 -15.29
C LEU A 410 -19.49 -3.73 -14.75
N ILE A 411 -19.30 -3.56 -13.45
CA ILE A 411 -19.11 -2.24 -12.82
C ILE A 411 -17.84 -1.56 -13.35
N ASP A 412 -16.74 -2.31 -13.52
CA ASP A 412 -15.48 -1.76 -14.09
C ASP A 412 -15.64 -1.33 -15.56
N SER A 413 -16.54 -1.96 -16.31
CA SER A 413 -16.83 -1.59 -17.71
C SER A 413 -17.75 -0.38 -17.85
N LEU A 414 -18.47 0.00 -16.78
CA LEU A 414 -19.40 1.11 -16.73
C LEU A 414 -18.71 2.38 -16.15
N PRO A 415 -19.19 3.58 -16.48
CA PRO A 415 -18.65 4.83 -15.93
C PRO A 415 -19.12 5.07 -14.48
N ILE A 416 -18.83 4.12 -13.60
CA ILE A 416 -19.09 4.19 -12.16
C ILE A 416 -17.77 4.46 -11.47
N GLU A 417 -17.63 5.63 -10.87
CA GLU A 417 -16.37 6.03 -10.21
C GLU A 417 -16.29 5.59 -8.75
N GLN A 418 -17.43 5.43 -8.08
CA GLN A 418 -17.49 5.11 -6.66
C GLN A 418 -18.66 4.19 -6.34
N VAL A 419 -18.45 3.29 -5.39
CA VAL A 419 -19.45 2.36 -4.87
C VAL A 419 -19.40 2.37 -3.35
N GLU A 420 -20.55 2.44 -2.69
CA GLU A 420 -20.63 2.32 -1.24
C GLU A 420 -20.79 0.85 -0.85
N ILE A 421 -19.79 0.32 -0.15
CA ILE A 421 -19.71 -1.07 0.29
C ILE A 421 -19.77 -1.19 1.81
N ARG A 422 -20.25 -2.31 2.30
CA ARG A 422 -20.15 -2.65 3.73
C ARG A 422 -18.71 -2.99 4.07
N SER A 423 -18.26 -2.46 5.21
CA SER A 423 -16.90 -2.66 5.69
C SER A 423 -16.90 -3.13 7.14
N VAL A 424 -15.82 -3.79 7.52
CA VAL A 424 -15.55 -4.15 8.92
C VAL A 424 -15.42 -2.90 9.79
N LEU A 425 -14.93 -1.79 9.26
CA LEU A 425 -14.77 -0.52 9.98
C LEU A 425 -16.09 0.09 10.44
N THR A 426 -17.14 -0.07 9.64
CA THR A 426 -18.47 0.47 9.91
C THR A 426 -19.42 -0.54 10.58
N CYS A 427 -18.96 -1.76 10.86
CA CYS A 427 -19.77 -2.79 11.48
C CYS A 427 -20.22 -2.41 12.90
N GLU A 428 -21.52 -2.54 13.19
CA GLU A 428 -22.14 -2.20 14.45
C GLU A 428 -22.31 -3.41 15.40
N SER A 429 -21.73 -4.56 15.05
CA SER A 429 -21.70 -5.71 15.96
C SER A 429 -20.90 -5.38 17.22
N ARG A 430 -21.47 -5.71 18.39
CA ARG A 430 -20.87 -5.40 19.71
C ARG A 430 -19.63 -6.24 19.97
N LYS A 431 -19.67 -7.52 19.62
CA LYS A 431 -18.57 -8.47 19.77
C LYS A 431 -18.23 -9.05 18.40
N GLY A 432 -16.97 -9.03 18.02
CA GLY A 432 -16.55 -9.52 16.72
C GLY A 432 -17.06 -8.68 15.54
N VAL A 433 -17.41 -9.33 14.46
CA VAL A 433 -17.87 -8.74 13.19
C VAL A 433 -19.02 -9.58 12.64
N CYS A 434 -19.95 -8.97 11.89
CA CYS A 434 -21.00 -9.74 11.21
C CYS A 434 -20.53 -10.26 9.83
N ALA A 435 -21.15 -11.32 9.35
CA ALA A 435 -20.78 -11.97 8.09
C ALA A 435 -20.93 -11.04 6.89
N LYS A 436 -22.01 -10.27 6.80
CA LYS A 436 -22.22 -9.33 5.67
C LYS A 436 -21.20 -8.19 5.62
N CYS A 437 -20.76 -7.65 6.77
CA CYS A 437 -19.72 -6.61 6.77
C CYS A 437 -18.32 -7.15 6.41
N TYR A 438 -18.04 -8.39 6.75
CA TYR A 438 -16.80 -9.06 6.34
C TYR A 438 -16.86 -9.49 4.87
N GLY A 439 -18.00 -10.02 4.42
CA GLY A 439 -18.23 -10.51 3.06
C GLY A 439 -17.68 -11.90 2.83
N ARG A 440 -17.10 -12.13 1.64
CA ARG A 440 -16.58 -13.42 1.18
C ARG A 440 -15.37 -13.88 2.00
N ASN A 441 -15.35 -15.16 2.38
CA ASN A 441 -14.13 -15.83 2.83
C ASN A 441 -13.24 -16.12 1.61
N LEU A 442 -12.03 -15.58 1.60
CA LEU A 442 -11.11 -15.66 0.46
C LEU A 442 -10.56 -17.08 0.24
N ALA A 443 -10.48 -17.89 1.31
CA ALA A 443 -9.99 -19.27 1.21
C ALA A 443 -11.02 -20.22 0.57
N THR A 444 -12.32 -19.99 0.79
CA THR A 444 -13.40 -20.87 0.28
C THR A 444 -14.16 -20.26 -0.89
N SER A 445 -13.95 -18.98 -1.19
CA SER A 445 -14.70 -18.20 -2.20
C SER A 445 -16.22 -18.16 -1.95
N ARG A 446 -16.67 -18.39 -0.71
CA ARG A 446 -18.06 -18.32 -0.29
C ARG A 446 -18.25 -17.25 0.77
N MET A 447 -19.49 -16.85 1.04
CA MET A 447 -19.77 -15.97 2.17
C MET A 447 -19.23 -16.59 3.45
N VAL A 448 -18.65 -15.76 4.32
CA VAL A 448 -18.05 -16.23 5.57
C VAL A 448 -19.12 -16.84 6.48
N GLU A 449 -18.79 -17.95 7.11
CA GLU A 449 -19.66 -18.65 8.06
C GLU A 449 -19.47 -18.08 9.48
N LYS A 450 -20.49 -18.26 10.31
CA LYS A 450 -20.45 -17.93 11.72
C LYS A 450 -19.39 -18.78 12.43
N GLY A 451 -18.61 -18.17 13.32
CA GLY A 451 -17.55 -18.86 14.04
C GLY A 451 -16.16 -18.77 13.40
N GLU A 452 -16.02 -18.19 12.21
CA GLU A 452 -14.72 -17.98 11.57
C GLU A 452 -13.86 -16.97 12.35
N VAL A 453 -12.59 -17.30 12.60
CA VAL A 453 -11.64 -16.48 13.35
C VAL A 453 -10.91 -15.52 12.42
N VAL A 454 -11.59 -14.48 12.01
CA VAL A 454 -11.08 -13.53 10.99
C VAL A 454 -9.92 -12.67 11.50
N GLY A 455 -9.83 -12.44 12.81
CA GLY A 455 -8.76 -11.64 13.38
C GLY A 455 -7.39 -12.30 13.32
N VAL A 456 -7.30 -13.59 13.60
CA VAL A 456 -6.05 -14.36 13.49
C VAL A 456 -5.64 -14.49 12.03
N ILE A 457 -6.60 -14.75 11.12
CA ILE A 457 -6.37 -14.79 9.69
C ILE A 457 -5.79 -13.45 9.20
N ALA A 458 -6.35 -12.33 9.64
CA ALA A 458 -5.85 -10.99 9.28
C ALA A 458 -4.41 -10.77 9.77
N ALA A 459 -4.12 -11.07 11.03
CA ALA A 459 -2.80 -10.90 11.61
C ALA A 459 -1.73 -11.75 10.91
N GLN A 460 -2.05 -13.01 10.61
CA GLN A 460 -1.15 -13.91 9.89
C GLN A 460 -0.96 -13.48 8.42
N SER A 461 -2.01 -13.02 7.75
CA SER A 461 -1.95 -12.54 6.36
C SER A 461 -1.11 -11.27 6.21
N ILE A 462 -1.06 -10.42 7.25
CA ILE A 462 -0.23 -9.22 7.28
C ILE A 462 1.21 -9.57 7.69
N GLY A 463 1.39 -10.52 8.60
CA GLY A 463 2.69 -10.88 9.16
C GLY A 463 3.56 -11.77 8.26
N GLU A 464 2.96 -12.71 7.54
CA GLU A 464 3.69 -13.63 6.65
C GLU A 464 4.53 -12.91 5.59
N PRO A 465 3.98 -11.96 4.81
CA PRO A 465 4.78 -11.23 3.84
C PRO A 465 5.87 -10.36 4.48
N GLY A 466 5.70 -9.92 5.71
CA GLY A 466 6.71 -9.17 6.46
C GLY A 466 8.04 -9.92 6.57
N THR A 467 7.97 -11.21 6.86
CA THR A 467 9.16 -12.08 6.90
C THR A 467 9.77 -12.26 5.51
N GLN A 468 8.95 -12.46 4.47
CA GLN A 468 9.45 -12.59 3.09
C GLN A 468 10.07 -11.29 2.56
N LEU A 469 9.52 -10.11 2.93
CA LEU A 469 10.07 -8.81 2.56
C LEU A 469 11.50 -8.62 3.06
N THR A 470 11.82 -9.15 4.24
CA THR A 470 13.19 -9.11 4.79
C THR A 470 14.17 -9.98 4.01
N LEU A 471 13.72 -11.14 3.51
CA LEU A 471 14.53 -12.06 2.72
C LEU A 471 14.81 -11.52 1.30
N ARG A 472 13.87 -10.83 0.67
CA ARG A 472 14.04 -10.31 -0.70
C ARG A 472 15.14 -9.24 -0.83
N THR A 473 15.41 -8.46 0.20
CA THR A 473 16.48 -7.45 0.19
C THR A 473 17.88 -8.08 0.03
N PHE A 474 18.04 -9.34 0.38
CA PHE A 474 19.28 -10.10 0.22
C PHE A 474 19.63 -10.36 -1.25
N HIS A 475 18.64 -10.68 -2.11
CA HIS A 475 18.89 -11.09 -3.50
C HIS A 475 19.35 -9.94 -4.42
N VAL A 476 19.17 -8.69 -4.02
CA VAL A 476 19.60 -7.52 -4.79
C VAL A 476 21.07 -7.16 -4.57
N GLY A 477 21.72 -7.76 -3.57
CA GLY A 477 23.19 -7.68 -3.38
C GLY A 477 23.74 -6.30 -3.09
N GLY A 478 22.92 -5.38 -2.53
CA GLY A 478 23.35 -4.02 -2.18
C GLY A 478 23.44 -3.06 -3.37
N THR A 479 22.92 -3.44 -4.55
CA THR A 479 22.77 -2.50 -5.67
C THR A 479 21.74 -1.42 -5.30
N ALA A 480 22.07 -0.17 -5.55
CA ALA A 480 21.15 0.93 -5.35
C ALA A 480 20.09 0.94 -6.46
N SER A 481 18.82 0.88 -6.10
CA SER A 481 17.72 1.14 -7.02
C SER A 481 17.39 2.63 -6.96
N SER A 482 17.84 3.40 -7.95
CA SER A 482 17.42 4.78 -8.14
C SER A 482 16.48 4.81 -9.35
N THR A 483 15.35 5.49 -9.20
CA THR A 483 14.48 5.81 -10.33
C THR A 483 14.92 7.15 -10.85
N ALA A 484 15.11 7.29 -12.16
CA ALA A 484 15.38 8.58 -12.76
C ALA A 484 14.28 9.58 -12.36
N ALA A 485 14.67 10.79 -11.99
CA ALA A 485 13.70 11.80 -11.59
C ALA A 485 12.90 12.28 -12.81
N ASP A 486 11.58 12.27 -12.71
CA ASP A 486 10.70 12.82 -13.74
C ASP A 486 10.95 14.34 -13.85
N SER A 487 11.21 14.84 -15.02
CA SER A 487 11.44 16.26 -15.32
C SER A 487 10.34 16.89 -16.18
N SER A 488 9.44 16.07 -16.74
CA SER A 488 8.40 16.51 -17.67
C SER A 488 7.10 15.73 -17.50
N ILE A 489 5.99 16.31 -17.91
CA ILE A 489 4.69 15.64 -18.09
C ILE A 489 4.34 15.65 -19.56
N GLU A 490 4.18 14.45 -20.13
CA GLU A 490 3.72 14.23 -21.48
C GLU A 490 2.30 13.65 -21.47
N SER A 491 1.47 14.05 -22.44
CA SER A 491 0.13 13.52 -22.56
C SER A 491 0.13 12.07 -23.05
N LYS A 492 -0.54 11.17 -22.34
CA LYS A 492 -0.76 9.78 -22.76
C LYS A 492 -2.05 9.57 -23.55
N TYR A 493 -2.97 10.52 -23.49
CA TYR A 493 -4.28 10.47 -24.10
C TYR A 493 -4.54 11.70 -24.96
N ASN A 494 -5.44 11.58 -25.93
CA ASN A 494 -5.93 12.71 -26.69
C ASN A 494 -7.10 13.34 -25.93
N GLY A 495 -7.09 14.64 -25.74
CA GLY A 495 -8.15 15.32 -24.98
C GLY A 495 -7.92 16.82 -24.84
N LYS A 496 -8.77 17.45 -24.06
CA LYS A 496 -8.70 18.87 -23.72
C LYS A 496 -8.11 19.06 -22.33
N LEU A 497 -7.16 20.00 -22.20
CA LEU A 497 -6.55 20.34 -20.93
C LEU A 497 -7.48 21.27 -20.12
N VAL A 498 -7.62 20.96 -18.84
CA VAL A 498 -8.25 21.83 -17.85
C VAL A 498 -7.34 21.91 -16.63
N PHE A 499 -6.97 23.12 -16.25
CA PHE A 499 -6.15 23.39 -15.07
C PHE A 499 -7.02 23.87 -13.92
N ASP A 500 -6.87 23.26 -12.76
CA ASP A 500 -7.46 23.72 -11.51
C ASP A 500 -6.45 24.60 -10.76
N GLU A 501 -6.89 25.74 -10.24
CA GLU A 501 -6.11 26.70 -9.42
C GLU A 501 -4.78 27.17 -10.04
N LEU A 502 -4.77 27.38 -11.37
CA LEU A 502 -3.57 27.81 -12.10
C LEU A 502 -3.25 29.29 -11.85
N ARG A 503 -2.02 29.57 -11.39
CA ARG A 503 -1.44 30.92 -11.40
C ARG A 503 -0.11 30.86 -12.12
N THR A 504 0.07 31.68 -13.16
CA THR A 504 1.29 31.74 -13.96
C THR A 504 1.91 33.13 -13.93
N LEU A 505 3.22 33.15 -14.10
CA LEU A 505 3.99 34.38 -14.35
C LEU A 505 4.74 34.23 -15.69
N GLN A 506 4.84 35.34 -16.43
CA GLN A 506 5.63 35.39 -17.64
C GLN A 506 7.09 35.71 -17.31
N ARG A 507 7.98 34.83 -17.68
CA ARG A 507 9.43 34.99 -17.61
C ARG A 507 9.98 35.24 -19.00
N VAL A 508 10.83 36.26 -19.15
CA VAL A 508 11.58 36.50 -20.38
C VAL A 508 12.99 35.93 -20.19
N THR A 509 13.34 34.90 -20.96
CA THR A 509 14.68 34.33 -20.96
C THR A 509 15.68 35.26 -21.58
N GLU A 510 17.00 35.04 -21.36
CA GLU A 510 18.08 35.81 -21.93
C GLU A 510 18.06 35.80 -23.48
N ASP A 511 17.51 34.74 -24.06
CA ASP A 511 17.29 34.55 -25.49
C ASP A 511 16.06 35.32 -26.06
N GLY A 512 15.35 36.09 -25.21
CA GLY A 512 14.17 36.88 -25.60
C GLY A 512 12.87 36.08 -25.78
N GLN A 513 12.81 34.79 -25.42
CA GLN A 513 11.61 33.98 -25.46
C GLN A 513 10.80 34.21 -24.17
N THR A 514 9.48 34.31 -24.28
CA THR A 514 8.58 34.43 -23.16
C THR A 514 8.09 33.03 -22.77
N GLN A 515 8.38 32.61 -21.54
CA GLN A 515 7.94 31.35 -20.96
C GLN A 515 6.91 31.62 -19.86
N GLU A 516 5.87 30.78 -19.80
CA GLU A 516 4.91 30.82 -18.69
C GLU A 516 5.37 29.84 -17.60
N VAL A 517 5.54 30.36 -16.36
CA VAL A 517 6.02 29.58 -15.22
C VAL A 517 4.94 29.50 -14.16
N VAL A 518 4.68 28.31 -13.63
CA VAL A 518 3.67 28.06 -12.61
C VAL A 518 4.14 28.55 -11.26
N VAL A 519 3.34 29.36 -10.59
CA VAL A 519 3.60 29.91 -9.24
C VAL A 519 2.67 29.33 -8.19
N SER A 520 1.59 28.69 -8.59
CA SER A 520 0.73 27.94 -7.68
C SER A 520 1.40 26.63 -7.26
N ARG A 521 1.13 26.18 -6.02
CA ARG A 521 1.69 24.92 -5.48
C ARG A 521 0.70 23.77 -5.47
N MET A 522 -0.56 24.03 -5.79
CA MET A 522 -1.65 23.05 -5.83
C MET A 522 -2.35 23.02 -7.20
N THR A 523 -1.60 23.27 -8.27
CA THR A 523 -2.15 23.20 -9.62
C THR A 523 -2.26 21.76 -10.06
N GLU A 524 -3.47 21.36 -10.43
CA GLU A 524 -3.77 20.07 -11.02
C GLU A 524 -4.16 20.26 -12.49
N VAL A 525 -3.54 19.50 -13.40
CA VAL A 525 -3.93 19.47 -14.81
C VAL A 525 -4.71 18.20 -15.10
N LYS A 526 -5.88 18.33 -15.68
CA LYS A 526 -6.79 17.24 -16.06
C LYS A 526 -6.88 17.17 -17.57
N ILE A 527 -6.83 15.95 -18.10
CA ILE A 527 -7.09 15.68 -19.52
C ILE A 527 -8.52 15.12 -19.59
N ILE A 528 -9.41 15.89 -20.26
CA ILE A 528 -10.82 15.58 -20.36
C ILE A 528 -11.16 15.25 -21.81
N ASP A 529 -12.01 14.24 -22.01
CA ASP A 529 -12.54 13.93 -23.33
C ASP A 529 -13.55 15.01 -23.75
N GLU A 530 -13.39 15.54 -24.95
CA GLU A 530 -14.26 16.58 -25.50
C GLU A 530 -15.72 16.13 -25.68
N ASN A 531 -15.95 14.83 -25.89
CA ASN A 531 -17.29 14.29 -26.20
C ASN A 531 -18.06 13.84 -24.96
N THR A 532 -17.36 13.21 -24.00
CA THR A 532 -18.00 12.57 -22.84
C THR A 532 -17.83 13.36 -21.55
N GLY A 533 -16.90 14.31 -21.50
CA GLY A 533 -16.57 15.06 -20.29
C GLY A 533 -15.87 14.23 -19.20
N ILE A 534 -15.44 13.01 -19.52
CA ILE A 534 -14.77 12.11 -18.58
C ILE A 534 -13.30 12.49 -18.47
N THR A 535 -12.79 12.56 -17.25
CA THR A 535 -11.37 12.81 -16.99
C THR A 535 -10.57 11.53 -17.21
N PHE A 536 -9.69 11.55 -18.21
CA PHE A 536 -8.81 10.41 -18.51
C PHE A 536 -7.63 10.32 -17.54
N SER A 537 -7.03 11.46 -17.21
CA SER A 537 -5.88 11.54 -16.31
C SER A 537 -5.82 12.87 -15.60
N SER A 538 -5.16 12.87 -14.45
CA SER A 538 -4.91 14.05 -13.63
C SER A 538 -3.48 14.04 -13.12
N TYR A 539 -2.78 15.18 -13.27
CA TYR A 539 -1.38 15.34 -12.86
C TYR A 539 -1.22 16.56 -11.97
N ASP A 540 -0.42 16.42 -10.94
CA ASP A 540 0.02 17.55 -10.12
C ASP A 540 1.16 18.30 -10.83
N VAL A 541 1.00 19.58 -11.09
CA VAL A 541 2.03 20.44 -11.68
C VAL A 541 2.86 21.08 -10.58
N PRO A 542 4.16 20.81 -10.49
CA PRO A 542 5.00 21.37 -9.45
C PRO A 542 5.25 22.87 -9.64
N TYR A 543 5.45 23.56 -8.52
CA TYR A 543 5.87 24.96 -8.50
C TYR A 543 7.18 25.17 -9.29
N GLY A 544 7.20 26.18 -10.13
CA GLY A 544 8.36 26.49 -10.97
C GLY A 544 8.39 25.72 -12.30
N ALA A 545 7.35 24.92 -12.61
CA ALA A 545 7.24 24.25 -13.90
C ALA A 545 7.00 25.25 -15.03
N ILE A 546 7.64 25.02 -16.17
CA ILE A 546 7.46 25.78 -17.41
C ILE A 546 6.32 25.14 -18.18
N LEU A 547 5.29 25.90 -18.53
CA LEU A 547 4.15 25.44 -19.30
C LEU A 547 4.38 25.67 -20.80
N TYR A 548 4.10 24.63 -21.59
CA TYR A 548 4.13 24.69 -23.06
C TYR A 548 2.71 24.75 -23.66
N LYS A 549 1.69 24.37 -22.90
CA LYS A 549 0.28 24.38 -23.31
C LYS A 549 -0.54 25.21 -22.32
N LYS A 550 -1.63 25.79 -22.82
CA LYS A 550 -2.53 26.67 -22.04
C LYS A 550 -3.80 25.94 -21.64
N ASP A 551 -4.51 26.52 -20.66
CA ASP A 551 -5.83 26.03 -20.27
C ASP A 551 -6.81 26.08 -21.46
N GLY A 552 -7.46 24.94 -21.71
CA GLY A 552 -8.39 24.74 -22.80
C GLY A 552 -7.78 24.26 -24.12
N ASP A 553 -6.44 24.08 -24.22
CA ASP A 553 -5.79 23.54 -25.40
C ASP A 553 -6.09 22.04 -25.59
N THR A 554 -6.22 21.62 -26.84
CA THR A 554 -6.30 20.19 -27.19
C THR A 554 -4.90 19.60 -27.32
N VAL A 555 -4.70 18.43 -26.71
CA VAL A 555 -3.41 17.70 -26.72
C VAL A 555 -3.57 16.36 -27.40
N GLN A 556 -2.51 15.92 -28.06
CA GLN A 556 -2.37 14.60 -28.63
C GLN A 556 -1.43 13.75 -27.75
N LYS A 557 -1.53 12.44 -27.88
CA LYS A 557 -0.62 11.53 -27.20
C LYS A 557 0.83 11.80 -27.57
N GLY A 558 1.68 12.06 -26.57
CA GLY A 558 3.10 12.40 -26.71
C GLY A 558 3.38 13.90 -26.68
N ASP A 559 2.37 14.79 -26.58
CA ASP A 559 2.59 16.22 -26.44
C ASP A 559 3.15 16.56 -25.06
N LEU A 560 4.21 17.36 -25.01
CA LEU A 560 4.79 17.89 -23.77
C LEU A 560 3.88 18.98 -23.20
N ILE A 561 3.43 18.80 -21.95
CA ILE A 561 2.55 19.73 -21.24
C ILE A 561 3.38 20.72 -20.43
N CYS A 562 4.27 20.21 -19.57
CA CYS A 562 5.15 21.04 -18.75
C CYS A 562 6.48 20.33 -18.45
N GLU A 563 7.47 21.14 -18.07
CA GLU A 563 8.82 20.69 -17.70
C GLU A 563 9.30 21.43 -16.47
N TRP A 564 10.08 20.77 -15.59
CA TRP A 564 10.63 21.38 -14.38
C TRP A 564 12.01 20.81 -14.03
N ASP A 565 12.75 21.52 -13.16
CA ASP A 565 14.01 21.03 -12.60
C ASP A 565 13.73 20.00 -11.50
N PRO A 566 14.07 18.73 -11.69
CA PRO A 566 13.84 17.69 -10.70
C PRO A 566 14.81 17.77 -9.50
N TYR A 567 15.98 18.41 -9.67
CA TYR A 567 17.07 18.43 -8.69
C TYR A 567 16.94 19.54 -7.66
N ASN A 568 16.31 20.66 -8.03
CA ASN A 568 16.19 21.83 -7.20
C ASN A 568 14.73 22.22 -6.99
N ALA A 569 14.40 22.60 -5.77
CA ALA A 569 13.20 23.38 -5.50
C ALA A 569 13.57 24.87 -5.67
N ILE A 570 13.12 25.48 -6.76
CA ILE A 570 13.38 26.88 -7.06
C ILE A 570 12.37 27.79 -6.35
N THR A 571 12.78 29.02 -6.00
CA THR A 571 11.87 30.09 -5.59
C THR A 571 12.03 31.25 -6.54
N ILE A 572 10.92 31.71 -7.07
CA ILE A 572 10.84 32.71 -8.16
C ILE A 572 10.39 34.04 -7.59
N VAL A 573 10.93 35.14 -8.17
CA VAL A 573 10.56 36.50 -7.84
C VAL A 573 9.18 36.84 -8.43
N GLU A 574 8.25 37.24 -7.60
CA GLU A 574 6.91 37.65 -8.06
C GLU A 574 6.81 39.16 -8.32
N THR A 575 7.66 39.99 -7.69
CA THR A 575 7.65 41.45 -7.83
C THR A 575 9.05 41.94 -8.18
N ALA A 576 9.19 42.73 -9.22
CA ALA A 576 10.47 43.32 -9.61
C ALA A 576 10.95 44.34 -8.56
N GLY A 577 12.23 44.36 -8.30
CA GLY A 577 12.85 45.33 -7.35
C GLY A 577 14.34 45.09 -7.11
N THR A 578 14.92 45.75 -6.12
CA THR A 578 16.33 45.62 -5.74
C THR A 578 16.48 44.66 -4.56
N VAL A 579 17.37 43.70 -4.68
CA VAL A 579 17.66 42.71 -3.65
C VAL A 579 18.46 43.34 -2.52
N ARG A 580 18.06 43.10 -1.29
CA ARG A 580 18.83 43.44 -0.07
C ARG A 580 18.88 42.26 0.88
N PHE A 581 20.06 41.94 1.35
CA PHE A 581 20.26 40.86 2.31
C PHE A 581 20.08 41.34 3.74
N GLU A 582 19.35 40.59 4.54
CA GLU A 582 19.17 40.82 5.97
C GLU A 582 19.69 39.63 6.77
N ASN A 583 20.44 39.89 7.83
CA ASN A 583 21.06 38.87 8.72
C ASN A 583 22.00 37.88 8.03
N MET A 584 22.54 38.21 6.87
CA MET A 584 23.54 37.40 6.16
C MET A 584 24.96 37.72 6.72
N ILE A 585 25.50 36.82 7.58
CA ILE A 585 26.82 36.96 8.20
C ILE A 585 27.68 35.78 7.77
N ALA A 586 28.80 36.06 7.11
CA ALA A 586 29.74 35.03 6.64
C ALA A 586 30.28 34.20 7.83
N GLY A 587 30.24 32.87 7.68
CA GLY A 587 30.67 31.91 8.70
C GLY A 587 29.71 31.69 9.87
N ALA A 588 28.62 32.49 10.00
CA ALA A 588 27.60 32.33 11.03
C ALA A 588 26.26 31.88 10.45
N THR A 589 25.76 32.53 9.38
CA THR A 589 24.48 32.24 8.73
C THR A 589 24.64 31.70 7.32
N TYR A 590 25.73 32.02 6.64
CA TYR A 590 26.05 31.43 5.35
C TYR A 590 27.55 31.09 5.23
N ARG A 591 27.88 30.20 4.34
CA ARG A 591 29.24 29.84 3.93
C ARG A 591 29.35 30.06 2.42
N GLU A 592 30.44 30.62 2.01
CA GLU A 592 30.81 30.67 0.58
C GLU A 592 31.40 29.32 0.21
N GLU A 593 30.76 28.60 -0.67
CA GLU A 593 31.29 27.38 -1.30
C GLU A 593 32.10 27.82 -2.53
N SER A 594 33.41 27.90 -2.36
CA SER A 594 34.32 28.09 -3.48
C SER A 594 34.60 26.73 -4.11
N ALA A 595 34.17 26.51 -5.36
CA ALA A 595 34.76 25.45 -6.16
C ALA A 595 36.27 25.76 -6.27
N ASP A 596 37.12 24.80 -5.83
CA ASP A 596 38.57 24.94 -5.89
C ASP A 596 38.97 25.38 -7.31
N ARG A 597 39.48 26.63 -7.41
CA ARG A 597 40.16 27.25 -8.58
C ARG A 597 39.38 27.97 -9.66
N VAL A 598 38.09 28.24 -9.56
CA VAL A 598 37.43 29.11 -10.57
C VAL A 598 36.92 30.42 -9.93
N LEU A 599 37.39 31.52 -10.46
CA LEU A 599 37.36 32.87 -9.86
C LEU A 599 36.01 33.60 -10.01
N TYR A 600 34.93 33.05 -10.54
CA TYR A 600 33.83 33.91 -10.99
C TYR A 600 32.45 33.70 -10.35
N ASN A 601 32.12 32.58 -9.68
CA ASN A 601 30.87 32.50 -8.96
C ASN A 601 31.06 31.85 -7.56
N LYS A 602 30.89 32.66 -6.52
CA LYS A 602 30.84 32.21 -5.15
C LYS A 602 29.39 32.00 -4.78
N ASP A 603 28.92 30.79 -4.83
CA ASP A 603 27.58 30.47 -4.35
C ASP A 603 27.55 30.57 -2.82
N LYS A 604 26.55 31.29 -2.32
CA LYS A 604 26.30 31.44 -0.89
C LYS A 604 25.34 30.37 -0.43
N VAL A 605 25.82 29.45 0.39
CA VAL A 605 25.00 28.37 0.98
C VAL A 605 24.62 28.72 2.40
N ILE A 606 23.34 28.67 2.73
CA ILE A 606 22.83 28.91 4.06
C ILE A 606 23.18 27.76 5.00
N ILE A 607 23.81 28.05 6.11
CA ILE A 607 24.16 27.09 7.18
C ILE A 607 23.29 27.31 8.41
N GLU A 608 23.16 26.26 9.23
CA GLU A 608 22.42 26.35 10.49
C GLU A 608 23.15 27.30 11.46
N SER A 609 22.51 28.42 11.80
CA SER A 609 23.04 29.36 12.74
C SER A 609 22.86 28.85 14.17
N ARG A 610 23.93 28.98 14.99
CA ARG A 610 23.87 28.72 16.43
C ARG A 610 22.96 29.72 17.16
N ASP A 611 22.83 30.93 16.61
CA ASP A 611 21.98 32.00 17.15
C ASP A 611 20.62 32.00 16.41
N LYS A 612 19.62 31.40 17.02
CA LYS A 612 18.25 31.26 16.45
C LYS A 612 17.51 32.60 16.27
N THR A 613 18.07 33.71 16.75
CA THR A 613 17.50 35.04 16.57
C THR A 613 17.89 35.69 15.24
N LYS A 614 18.94 35.18 14.60
CA LYS A 614 19.49 35.72 13.33
C LYS A 614 19.05 34.78 12.17
N THR A 615 17.85 35.04 11.66
CA THR A 615 17.35 34.34 10.51
C THR A 615 17.72 35.06 9.22
N PRO A 616 18.46 34.44 8.30
CA PRO A 616 18.79 35.04 7.03
C PRO A 616 17.56 35.22 6.16
N SER A 617 17.40 36.43 5.57
CA SER A 617 16.29 36.74 4.68
C SER A 617 16.72 37.63 3.52
N ILE A 618 16.00 37.55 2.40
CA ILE A 618 16.14 38.41 1.24
C ILE A 618 14.92 39.33 1.18
N LEU A 619 15.19 40.63 1.15
CA LEU A 619 14.17 41.67 0.96
C LEU A 619 14.23 42.19 -0.47
N ILE A 620 13.06 42.32 -1.08
CA ILE A 620 12.90 43.04 -2.36
C ILE A 620 12.41 44.43 -2.03
N LEU A 621 13.19 45.42 -2.41
CA LEU A 621 12.92 46.84 -2.18
C LEU A 621 12.45 47.51 -3.47
N ASP A 622 11.51 48.45 -3.32
CA ASP A 622 11.08 49.37 -4.37
C ASP A 622 12.14 50.48 -4.58
N GLU A 623 12.07 51.23 -5.65
CA GLU A 623 12.92 52.41 -5.92
C GLU A 623 12.96 53.43 -4.78
N LYS A 624 11.91 53.45 -3.94
CA LYS A 624 11.78 54.31 -2.74
C LYS A 624 12.34 53.69 -1.48
N GLY A 625 12.89 52.45 -1.51
CA GLY A 625 13.43 51.76 -0.34
C GLY A 625 12.38 51.10 0.56
N ALA A 626 11.13 51.01 0.14
CA ALA A 626 10.10 50.27 0.85
C ALA A 626 10.17 48.76 0.56
N THR A 627 9.98 47.91 1.56
CA THR A 627 10.00 46.45 1.43
C THR A 627 8.73 46.01 0.74
N LEU A 628 8.87 45.50 -0.48
CA LEU A 628 7.76 44.91 -1.27
C LEU A 628 7.47 43.50 -0.81
N LYS A 629 8.49 42.66 -0.71
CA LYS A 629 8.36 41.25 -0.29
C LYS A 629 9.60 40.76 0.44
N GLN A 630 9.41 39.84 1.40
CA GLN A 630 10.48 39.22 2.17
C GLN A 630 10.46 37.70 1.90
N TYR A 631 11.62 37.15 1.53
CA TYR A 631 11.85 35.72 1.36
C TYR A 631 12.78 35.23 2.44
N ASN A 632 12.34 34.25 3.23
CA ASN A 632 13.21 33.63 4.23
C ASN A 632 14.04 32.54 3.58
N LEU A 633 15.28 32.41 4.03
CA LEU A 633 16.23 31.45 3.50
C LEU A 633 16.30 30.24 4.42
N PRO A 634 15.83 29.06 3.98
CA PRO A 634 16.00 27.83 4.74
C PRO A 634 17.45 27.36 4.71
N VAL A 635 17.84 26.52 5.68
CA VAL A 635 19.16 25.90 5.73
C VAL A 635 19.38 25.01 4.49
N GLY A 636 20.56 25.14 3.88
CA GLY A 636 20.90 24.43 2.64
C GLY A 636 20.46 25.13 1.35
N ALA A 637 19.83 26.32 1.41
CA ALA A 637 19.49 27.09 0.23
C ALA A 637 20.75 27.71 -0.41
N HIS A 638 20.86 27.58 -1.73
CA HIS A 638 21.86 28.22 -2.57
C HIS A 638 21.30 29.53 -3.13
N ILE A 639 22.04 30.60 -3.02
CA ILE A 639 21.63 31.94 -3.45
C ILE A 639 22.48 32.39 -4.64
N PRO A 640 21.89 32.40 -5.86
CA PRO A 640 22.62 32.82 -7.06
C PRO A 640 22.69 34.34 -7.23
N VAL A 641 21.92 35.12 -6.46
CA VAL A 641 21.84 36.60 -6.56
C VAL A 641 22.79 37.29 -5.59
N SER A 642 23.32 38.45 -6.00
CA SER A 642 24.16 39.30 -5.15
C SER A 642 23.36 40.45 -4.52
N ASP A 643 23.86 41.00 -3.42
CA ASP A 643 23.22 42.13 -2.74
C ASP A 643 23.27 43.39 -3.64
N GLY A 644 22.16 44.10 -3.76
CA GLY A 644 22.00 45.26 -4.62
C GLY A 644 21.68 44.96 -6.09
N THR A 645 21.48 43.69 -6.50
CA THR A 645 21.10 43.33 -7.86
C THR A 645 19.66 43.68 -8.12
N GLN A 646 19.34 44.27 -9.26
CA GLN A 646 17.96 44.43 -9.73
C GLN A 646 17.46 43.11 -10.31
N VAL A 647 16.33 42.60 -9.79
CA VAL A 647 15.68 41.37 -10.23
C VAL A 647 14.37 41.67 -10.95
N LYS A 648 14.10 40.90 -11.99
CA LYS A 648 12.85 40.97 -12.76
C LYS A 648 11.87 39.93 -12.25
N VAL A 649 10.60 40.07 -12.61
CA VAL A 649 9.58 39.05 -12.36
C VAL A 649 9.95 37.79 -13.12
N GLY A 650 9.97 36.64 -12.41
CA GLY A 650 10.35 35.34 -12.99
C GLY A 650 11.81 34.93 -12.75
N ASP A 651 12.65 35.80 -12.18
CA ASP A 651 14.04 35.41 -11.85
C ASP A 651 14.09 34.48 -10.63
N ILE A 652 15.09 33.58 -10.64
CA ILE A 652 15.31 32.64 -9.53
C ILE A 652 16.11 33.32 -8.43
N ILE A 653 15.53 33.40 -7.22
CA ILE A 653 16.16 34.05 -6.07
C ILE A 653 16.93 33.06 -5.20
N MET A 654 16.46 31.83 -5.09
CA MET A 654 17.14 30.75 -4.38
C MET A 654 16.83 29.40 -5.00
N LYS A 655 17.78 28.50 -4.86
CA LYS A 655 17.66 27.08 -5.22
C LYS A 655 17.86 26.25 -3.95
N ILE A 656 16.97 25.33 -3.67
CA ILE A 656 17.08 24.38 -2.58
C ILE A 656 17.30 23.01 -3.19
N PRO A 657 18.52 22.42 -3.07
CA PRO A 657 18.78 21.12 -3.63
C PRO A 657 17.85 20.08 -2.98
N ARG A 658 17.12 19.35 -3.81
CA ARG A 658 16.39 18.17 -3.35
C ARG A 658 17.43 17.06 -3.19
N ALA A 659 17.59 16.53 -1.99
CA ALA A 659 18.41 15.35 -1.79
C ALA A 659 17.69 14.17 -2.47
N ILE A 660 18.20 13.69 -3.59
CA ILE A 660 17.77 12.43 -4.21
C ILE A 660 18.15 11.32 -3.23
N GLY A 661 17.17 10.71 -2.59
CA GLY A 661 17.35 9.78 -1.47
C GLY A 661 16.78 10.29 -0.14
N LYS A 662 16.51 11.61 -0.01
CA LYS A 662 15.69 12.18 1.06
C LYS A 662 14.28 12.57 0.59
N SER A 663 13.86 12.12 -0.59
CA SER A 663 12.46 12.22 -0.94
C SER A 663 11.70 11.30 0.01
N ASN A 664 11.09 11.88 0.95
CA ASN A 664 10.32 11.31 2.02
C ASN A 664 11.17 10.92 3.23
N ASP A 665 11.10 11.76 4.23
CA ASP A 665 11.33 11.48 5.65
C ASP A 665 10.39 10.35 6.16
N ILE A 666 9.89 9.54 5.22
CA ILE A 666 9.04 8.39 5.47
C ILE A 666 9.95 7.17 5.41
N THR A 667 10.25 6.64 6.58
CA THR A 667 10.87 5.32 6.69
C THR A 667 10.05 4.32 5.87
N GLY A 668 10.66 3.66 4.88
CA GLY A 668 9.97 2.68 4.05
C GLY A 668 10.00 1.28 4.66
N GLY A 669 9.20 0.36 4.10
CA GLY A 669 9.21 -1.04 4.48
C GLY A 669 8.61 -1.34 5.87
N LEU A 670 9.10 -2.39 6.54
CA LEU A 670 8.56 -2.88 7.81
C LEU A 670 8.58 -1.83 8.95
N PRO A 671 9.59 -0.97 9.10
CA PRO A 671 9.58 0.10 10.10
C PRO A 671 8.39 1.06 9.93
N ARG A 672 8.03 1.43 8.69
CA ARG A 672 6.87 2.29 8.41
C ARG A 672 5.55 1.62 8.76
N VAL A 673 5.39 0.34 8.43
CA VAL A 673 4.22 -0.44 8.82
C VAL A 673 4.07 -0.48 10.33
N THR A 674 5.17 -0.71 11.05
CA THR A 674 5.20 -0.70 12.52
C THR A 674 4.84 0.68 13.09
N GLU A 675 5.37 1.76 12.54
CA GLU A 675 5.07 3.13 12.94
C GLU A 675 3.57 3.44 12.80
N LEU A 676 2.95 3.05 11.67
CA LEU A 676 1.53 3.26 11.42
C LEU A 676 0.64 2.45 12.38
N PHE A 677 0.94 1.16 12.58
CA PHE A 677 0.15 0.32 13.50
C PHE A 677 0.36 0.66 14.97
N GLU A 678 1.51 1.20 15.35
CA GLU A 678 1.72 1.73 16.70
C GLU A 678 1.20 3.17 16.88
N ALA A 679 0.63 3.76 15.83
CA ALA A 679 0.16 5.15 15.82
C ALA A 679 1.21 6.14 16.38
N ARG A 680 2.49 5.94 16.03
CA ARG A 680 3.59 6.80 16.47
C ARG A 680 3.57 8.11 15.70
N ASN A 681 3.97 9.18 16.35
CA ASN A 681 4.23 10.42 15.65
C ASN A 681 5.51 10.26 14.81
N PRO A 682 5.52 10.75 13.56
CA PRO A 682 6.72 10.80 12.74
C PRO A 682 7.86 11.53 13.43
N SER A 683 9.11 11.22 13.08
CA SER A 683 10.31 11.91 13.61
C SER A 683 10.29 13.40 13.30
N SER A 684 9.76 13.78 12.15
CA SER A 684 9.56 15.16 11.71
C SER A 684 8.08 15.39 11.34
N PRO A 685 7.19 15.67 12.33
CA PRO A 685 5.75 15.82 12.04
C PRO A 685 5.49 17.10 11.24
N ALA A 686 4.68 17.01 10.18
CA ALA A 686 4.18 18.16 9.46
C ALA A 686 3.17 18.94 10.31
N THR A 687 3.15 20.27 10.18
CA THR A 687 2.04 21.07 10.69
C THR A 687 0.91 21.02 9.66
N ILE A 688 -0.29 20.62 10.09
CA ILE A 688 -1.47 20.55 9.21
C ILE A 688 -2.48 21.64 9.54
N SER A 689 -3.28 22.05 8.54
CA SER A 689 -4.37 22.99 8.75
C SER A 689 -5.58 22.29 9.36
N GLU A 690 -6.18 22.89 10.39
CA GLU A 690 -7.41 22.40 10.98
C GLU A 690 -8.67 23.05 10.37
N LEU A 691 -8.49 24.14 9.65
CA LEU A 691 -9.58 24.91 9.04
C LEU A 691 -9.41 24.98 7.52
N ASN A 692 -10.54 25.06 6.82
CA ASN A 692 -10.56 25.45 5.41
C ASN A 692 -10.48 26.97 5.33
N GLY A 693 -9.49 27.51 4.62
CA GLY A 693 -9.41 28.97 4.54
C GLY A 693 -8.20 29.48 3.78
N GLU A 694 -8.08 30.80 3.76
CA GLU A 694 -6.97 31.52 3.15
C GLU A 694 -5.81 31.66 4.14
N VAL A 695 -4.61 31.41 3.63
CA VAL A 695 -3.37 31.50 4.40
C VAL A 695 -2.88 32.94 4.44
N ARG A 696 -2.52 33.41 5.62
CA ARG A 696 -1.83 34.67 5.84
C ARG A 696 -0.54 34.44 6.61
N MET A 697 0.56 34.99 6.12
CA MET A 697 1.85 34.88 6.78
C MET A 697 1.99 35.94 7.90
N GLY A 698 2.37 35.49 9.09
CA GLY A 698 2.60 36.34 10.26
C GLY A 698 4.06 36.62 10.52
N ARG A 699 4.35 37.16 11.71
CA ARG A 699 5.69 37.51 12.17
C ARG A 699 6.48 36.25 12.60
N ILE A 700 7.80 36.39 12.63
CA ILE A 700 8.69 35.37 13.19
C ILE A 700 8.83 35.62 14.68
N THR A 701 8.43 34.64 15.50
CA THR A 701 8.48 34.72 16.95
C THR A 701 9.27 33.52 17.50
N ARG A 702 10.38 33.79 18.19
CA ARG A 702 11.23 32.78 18.85
C ARG A 702 11.68 31.63 17.95
N GLY A 703 12.04 31.93 16.69
CA GLY A 703 12.48 30.92 15.73
C GLY A 703 11.36 30.09 15.06
N ASN A 704 10.10 30.48 15.28
CA ASN A 704 8.94 29.91 14.58
C ASN A 704 8.26 31.01 13.75
N ARG A 705 7.81 30.63 12.56
CA ARG A 705 6.96 31.50 11.75
C ARG A 705 5.49 31.29 12.11
N GLU A 706 4.79 32.38 12.28
CA GLU A 706 3.34 32.36 12.50
C GLU A 706 2.64 32.27 11.15
N ILE A 707 1.73 31.31 11.01
CA ILE A 707 0.85 31.16 9.86
C ILE A 707 -0.60 31.26 10.38
N PHE A 708 -1.37 32.11 9.77
CA PHE A 708 -2.78 32.27 10.10
C PHE A 708 -3.61 31.67 8.96
N VAL A 709 -4.60 30.86 9.28
CA VAL A 709 -5.61 30.37 8.33
C VAL A 709 -6.94 30.94 8.73
N LYS A 710 -7.56 31.70 7.82
CA LYS A 710 -8.84 32.36 8.04
C LYS A 710 -9.92 31.71 7.21
N ASN A 711 -10.96 31.23 7.88
CA ASN A 711 -12.14 30.64 7.22
C ASN A 711 -13.09 31.76 6.70
N LYS A 712 -13.96 31.43 5.74
CA LYS A 712 -15.04 32.29 5.23
C LYS A 712 -15.98 32.80 6.33
N SER A 713 -16.11 32.05 7.45
CA SER A 713 -16.89 32.46 8.63
C SER A 713 -16.17 33.46 9.56
N GLY A 714 -14.95 33.88 9.23
CA GLY A 714 -14.18 34.85 10.01
C GLY A 714 -13.36 34.26 11.16
N ILE A 715 -13.39 32.94 11.36
CA ILE A 715 -12.57 32.24 12.37
C ILE A 715 -11.14 32.20 11.87
N GLU A 716 -10.20 32.72 12.66
CA GLU A 716 -8.76 32.71 12.34
C GLU A 716 -8.04 31.81 13.35
N LYS A 717 -7.23 30.86 12.87
CA LYS A 717 -6.39 29.99 13.71
C LYS A 717 -4.93 30.22 13.39
N LYS A 718 -4.11 30.31 14.45
CA LYS A 718 -2.66 30.55 14.38
C LYS A 718 -1.89 29.24 14.49
N TYR A 719 -0.96 29.02 13.57
CA TYR A 719 -0.03 27.90 13.57
C TYR A 719 1.41 28.40 13.70
N LEU A 720 2.22 27.65 14.44
CA LEU A 720 3.65 27.95 14.63
C LEU A 720 4.48 26.90 13.90
N VAL A 721 5.15 27.32 12.85
CA VAL A 721 6.02 26.44 12.06
C VAL A 721 7.47 26.79 12.33
N PRO A 722 8.31 25.82 12.77
CA PRO A 722 9.74 26.04 12.95
C PRO A 722 10.41 26.46 11.64
N LEU A 723 11.35 27.40 11.69
CA LEU A 723 12.10 27.89 10.52
C LEU A 723 12.99 26.82 9.88
N SER A 724 13.31 25.76 10.63
CA SER A 724 14.05 24.59 10.11
C SER A 724 13.23 23.76 9.12
N LYS A 725 11.90 23.94 9.07
CA LYS A 725 11.01 23.23 8.15
C LYS A 725 10.66 24.10 6.95
N GLN A 726 10.59 23.45 5.79
CA GLN A 726 10.13 24.12 4.59
C GLN A 726 8.62 24.36 4.69
N ILE A 727 8.20 25.60 4.45
CA ILE A 727 6.79 25.98 4.38
C ILE A 727 6.29 25.69 2.98
N LEU A 728 5.21 24.92 2.88
CA LEU A 728 4.63 24.47 1.60
C LEU A 728 3.59 25.44 1.04
N VAL A 729 3.13 26.41 1.83
CA VAL A 729 2.05 27.34 1.47
C VAL A 729 2.58 28.77 1.34
N GLN A 730 1.90 29.58 0.53
CA GLN A 730 2.20 31.00 0.33
C GLN A 730 1.07 31.87 0.89
N GLU A 731 1.28 33.18 0.88
CA GLU A 731 0.29 34.16 1.27
C GLU A 731 -0.85 34.17 0.26
N ASN A 732 -2.10 34.16 0.77
CA ASN A 732 -3.35 34.08 0.02
C ASN A 732 -3.62 32.72 -0.68
N ASP A 733 -2.87 31.68 -0.35
CA ASP A 733 -3.23 30.32 -0.80
C ASP A 733 -4.48 29.84 -0.05
N TYR A 734 -5.40 29.17 -0.75
CA TYR A 734 -6.54 28.51 -0.12
C TYR A 734 -6.14 27.09 0.29
N VAL A 735 -6.25 26.76 1.58
CA VAL A 735 -5.95 25.43 2.11
C VAL A 735 -7.20 24.74 2.61
N ARG A 736 -7.27 23.43 2.41
CA ARG A 736 -8.31 22.58 2.99
C ARG A 736 -7.89 22.04 4.35
N ALA A 737 -8.84 21.72 5.20
CA ALA A 737 -8.56 21.04 6.46
C ALA A 737 -7.82 19.72 6.19
N GLY A 738 -6.75 19.44 6.94
CA GLY A 738 -5.87 18.29 6.71
C GLY A 738 -4.72 18.53 5.73
N SER A 739 -4.67 19.68 5.02
CA SER A 739 -3.54 20.02 4.14
C SER A 739 -2.29 20.34 4.95
N ARG A 740 -1.13 19.92 4.43
CA ARG A 740 0.17 20.20 5.05
C ARG A 740 0.58 21.65 4.85
N LEU A 741 0.87 22.36 5.93
CA LEU A 741 1.41 23.71 5.90
C LEU A 741 2.96 23.69 5.86
N SER A 742 3.58 22.65 6.41
CA SER A 742 5.02 22.44 6.41
C SER A 742 5.40 21.06 5.90
N ASP A 743 6.64 20.91 5.50
CA ASP A 743 7.22 19.62 5.14
C ASP A 743 7.29 18.69 6.35
N GLY A 744 7.20 17.37 6.10
CA GLY A 744 7.23 16.32 7.12
C GLY A 744 6.12 15.27 6.94
N GLY A 745 6.14 14.25 7.79
CA GLY A 745 5.14 13.20 7.82
C GLY A 745 3.86 13.64 8.55
N VAL A 746 2.70 13.22 8.07
CA VAL A 746 1.43 13.50 8.75
C VAL A 746 1.22 12.48 9.88
N SER A 747 0.87 12.96 11.07
CA SER A 747 0.52 12.10 12.20
C SER A 747 -0.90 11.54 12.03
N PRO A 748 -1.12 10.23 12.20
CA PRO A 748 -2.48 9.66 12.16
C PRO A 748 -3.42 10.27 13.22
N THR A 749 -2.87 10.69 14.36
CA THR A 749 -3.62 11.34 15.44
C THR A 749 -4.13 12.72 15.02
N ASP A 750 -3.33 13.47 14.26
CA ASP A 750 -3.75 14.80 13.77
C ASP A 750 -4.87 14.65 12.72
N ILE A 751 -4.80 13.65 11.86
CA ILE A 751 -5.88 13.34 10.91
C ILE A 751 -7.16 12.97 11.65
N LEU A 752 -7.07 12.18 12.72
CA LEU A 752 -8.22 11.82 13.55
C LEU A 752 -8.90 13.07 14.14
N ASN A 753 -8.09 14.00 14.65
CA ASN A 753 -8.60 15.22 15.30
C ASN A 753 -9.23 16.21 14.30
N VAL A 754 -8.69 16.28 13.07
CA VAL A 754 -9.10 17.27 12.05
C VAL A 754 -10.19 16.73 11.13
N LEU A 755 -9.99 15.55 10.57
CA LEU A 755 -10.84 14.96 9.52
C LEU A 755 -11.84 13.92 10.06
N GLY A 756 -11.65 13.49 11.31
CA GLY A 756 -12.51 12.50 11.95
C GLY A 756 -12.05 11.04 11.79
N PRO A 757 -12.78 10.09 12.44
CA PRO A 757 -12.34 8.70 12.56
C PRO A 757 -12.31 7.96 11.21
N VAL A 758 -13.29 8.19 10.33
CA VAL A 758 -13.37 7.48 9.03
C VAL A 758 -12.17 7.79 8.16
N LYS A 759 -11.80 9.07 8.05
CA LYS A 759 -10.65 9.48 7.22
C LYS A 759 -9.31 9.04 7.83
N ALA A 760 -9.20 8.98 9.15
CA ALA A 760 -8.02 8.42 9.80
C ALA A 760 -7.87 6.92 9.53
N GLN A 761 -8.97 6.17 9.53
CA GLN A 761 -8.99 4.74 9.18
C GLN A 761 -8.58 4.51 7.74
N GLU A 762 -9.19 5.25 6.78
CA GLU A 762 -8.82 5.19 5.37
C GLU A 762 -7.34 5.51 5.15
N TYR A 763 -6.83 6.54 5.80
CA TYR A 763 -5.42 6.93 5.71
C TYR A 763 -4.49 5.80 6.15
N ILE A 764 -4.74 5.19 7.32
CA ILE A 764 -3.89 4.11 7.82
C ILE A 764 -3.92 2.91 6.88
N VAL A 765 -5.11 2.49 6.41
CA VAL A 765 -5.26 1.37 5.48
C VAL A 765 -4.51 1.64 4.18
N ASN A 766 -4.70 2.82 3.58
CA ASN A 766 -4.07 3.17 2.31
C ASN A 766 -2.54 3.27 2.42
N GLU A 767 -2.01 3.88 3.48
CA GLU A 767 -0.57 4.00 3.71
C GLU A 767 0.09 2.63 3.93
N VAL A 768 -0.53 1.76 4.73
CA VAL A 768 -0.01 0.40 4.94
C VAL A 768 -0.05 -0.39 3.64
N GLN A 769 -1.15 -0.33 2.89
CA GLN A 769 -1.26 -0.98 1.58
C GLN A 769 -0.21 -0.47 0.60
N ALA A 770 0.06 0.83 0.57
CA ALA A 770 1.09 1.41 -0.30
C ALA A 770 2.47 0.77 -0.04
N VAL A 771 2.83 0.56 1.23
CA VAL A 771 4.10 -0.10 1.59
C VAL A 771 4.16 -1.54 1.06
N TYR A 772 3.08 -2.33 1.21
CA TYR A 772 3.04 -3.71 0.72
C TYR A 772 3.00 -3.78 -0.81
N ARG A 773 2.27 -2.90 -1.48
CA ARG A 773 2.20 -2.83 -2.95
C ARG A 773 3.54 -2.48 -3.58
N LEU A 774 4.31 -1.56 -3.01
CA LEU A 774 5.68 -1.24 -3.46
C LEU A 774 6.59 -2.47 -3.46
N GLN A 775 6.30 -3.44 -2.60
CA GLN A 775 7.03 -4.72 -2.55
C GLN A 775 6.41 -5.82 -3.43
N GLY A 776 5.34 -5.50 -4.17
CA GLY A 776 4.62 -6.44 -5.03
C GLY A 776 3.78 -7.48 -4.29
N VAL A 777 3.44 -7.21 -3.03
CA VAL A 777 2.59 -8.07 -2.19
C VAL A 777 1.16 -7.55 -2.23
N LYS A 778 0.20 -8.41 -2.61
CA LYS A 778 -1.23 -8.10 -2.60
C LYS A 778 -1.88 -8.73 -1.37
N ILE A 779 -2.50 -7.90 -0.52
CA ILE A 779 -3.29 -8.31 0.65
C ILE A 779 -4.64 -7.62 0.54
N ASN A 780 -5.73 -8.31 0.86
CA ASN A 780 -7.07 -7.70 0.82
C ASN A 780 -7.23 -6.66 1.94
N ASP A 781 -7.88 -5.53 1.63
CA ASP A 781 -8.10 -4.42 2.56
C ASP A 781 -8.80 -4.83 3.86
N LYS A 782 -9.69 -5.84 3.82
CA LYS A 782 -10.44 -6.31 5.00
C LYS A 782 -9.55 -6.73 6.17
N HIS A 783 -8.37 -7.27 5.91
CA HIS A 783 -7.43 -7.67 6.96
C HIS A 783 -6.86 -6.46 7.70
N PHE A 784 -6.54 -5.39 6.99
CA PHE A 784 -6.11 -4.13 7.61
C PHE A 784 -7.24 -3.45 8.34
N GLU A 785 -8.45 -3.49 7.78
CA GLU A 785 -9.66 -2.92 8.40
C GLU A 785 -9.93 -3.54 9.77
N ILE A 786 -9.74 -4.84 9.95
CA ILE A 786 -9.90 -5.53 11.26
C ILE A 786 -8.94 -4.95 12.28
N ILE A 787 -7.66 -4.83 11.93
CA ILE A 787 -6.64 -4.31 12.84
C ILE A 787 -6.93 -2.84 13.22
N VAL A 788 -7.24 -2.01 12.22
CA VAL A 788 -7.54 -0.59 12.44
C VAL A 788 -8.80 -0.41 13.30
N ARG A 789 -9.82 -1.27 13.13
CA ARG A 789 -11.01 -1.28 13.98
C ARG A 789 -10.64 -1.54 15.45
N GLN A 790 -9.75 -2.48 15.72
CA GLN A 790 -9.28 -2.77 17.08
C GLN A 790 -8.46 -1.61 17.68
N MET A 791 -7.70 -0.88 16.85
CA MET A 791 -6.98 0.33 17.29
C MET A 791 -7.89 1.47 17.74
N MET A 792 -9.14 1.50 17.26
CA MET A 792 -10.14 2.54 17.56
C MET A 792 -11.31 2.05 18.42
N ARG A 793 -11.14 0.96 19.15
CA ARG A 793 -12.20 0.37 20.00
C ARG A 793 -12.53 1.22 21.23
N LYS A 794 -11.57 1.96 21.77
CA LYS A 794 -11.72 2.74 23.01
C LYS A 794 -11.97 4.22 22.75
N VAL A 795 -12.74 4.84 23.61
CA VAL A 795 -13.01 6.28 23.66
C VAL A 795 -12.52 6.87 24.99
N GLN A 796 -12.11 8.14 24.97
CA GLN A 796 -11.71 8.88 26.17
C GLN A 796 -12.83 9.79 26.59
N ILE A 797 -13.23 9.69 27.85
CA ILE A 797 -14.29 10.51 28.43
C ILE A 797 -13.78 11.95 28.58
N THR A 798 -14.46 12.89 27.92
CA THR A 798 -14.18 14.33 28.02
C THR A 798 -14.92 14.95 29.20
N SER A 799 -16.21 14.62 29.35
CA SER A 799 -17.03 15.02 30.47
C SER A 799 -17.86 13.85 30.94
N SER A 800 -17.83 13.58 32.20
CA SER A 800 -18.55 12.44 32.80
C SER A 800 -20.09 12.64 32.86
N GLY A 801 -20.59 13.88 32.74
CA GLY A 801 -22.00 14.15 32.95
C GLY A 801 -22.47 13.59 34.30
N ASP A 802 -23.61 12.91 34.28
CA ASP A 802 -24.21 12.23 35.47
C ASP A 802 -23.93 10.72 35.46
N THR A 803 -22.95 10.25 34.66
CA THR A 803 -22.58 8.83 34.58
C THR A 803 -21.54 8.45 35.62
N GLU A 804 -21.32 7.15 35.80
CA GLU A 804 -20.31 6.62 36.73
C GLU A 804 -18.86 6.74 36.20
N PHE A 805 -18.68 7.26 34.98
CA PHE A 805 -17.38 7.40 34.39
C PHE A 805 -16.54 8.50 35.02
N LEU A 806 -15.23 8.30 35.03
CA LEU A 806 -14.26 9.33 35.41
C LEU A 806 -13.83 10.16 34.22
N PRO A 807 -13.56 11.46 34.39
CA PRO A 807 -12.93 12.28 33.36
C PRO A 807 -11.58 11.68 32.94
N GLU A 808 -11.26 11.74 31.64
CA GLU A 808 -10.04 11.17 31.02
C GLU A 808 -9.93 9.63 31.06
N GLU A 809 -10.94 8.93 31.53
CA GLU A 809 -10.97 7.47 31.52
C GLU A 809 -11.11 6.93 30.09
N LEU A 810 -10.37 5.84 29.80
CA LEU A 810 -10.49 5.08 28.56
C LEU A 810 -11.50 3.96 28.72
N VAL A 811 -12.63 4.08 28.02
CA VAL A 811 -13.74 3.13 28.09
C VAL A 811 -13.98 2.51 26.71
N ASP A 812 -14.51 1.29 26.66
CA ASP A 812 -14.96 0.67 25.43
C ASP A 812 -16.13 1.47 24.82
N LYS A 813 -16.11 1.68 23.52
CA LYS A 813 -17.11 2.48 22.80
C LYS A 813 -18.54 1.97 23.02
N TRP A 814 -18.72 0.65 23.05
CA TRP A 814 -20.04 0.06 23.24
C TRP A 814 -20.53 0.22 24.68
N LYS A 815 -19.66 0.01 25.66
CA LYS A 815 -19.98 0.25 27.06
C LYS A 815 -20.36 1.72 27.31
N PHE A 816 -19.65 2.65 26.68
CA PHE A 816 -19.99 4.08 26.73
C PHE A 816 -21.37 4.36 26.15
N MET A 817 -21.72 3.76 25.01
CA MET A 817 -23.03 3.90 24.41
C MET A 817 -24.13 3.30 25.29
N ASP A 818 -23.93 2.09 25.80
CA ASP A 818 -24.91 1.41 26.66
C ASP A 818 -25.25 2.23 27.91
N VAL A 819 -24.23 2.80 28.59
CA VAL A 819 -24.44 3.64 29.77
C VAL A 819 -25.16 4.94 29.41
N ASN A 820 -24.83 5.57 28.32
CA ASN A 820 -25.53 6.77 27.85
C ASN A 820 -26.98 6.48 27.44
N ASP A 821 -27.25 5.36 26.78
CA ASP A 821 -28.61 4.91 26.42
C ASP A 821 -29.42 4.58 27.68
N GLU A 822 -28.78 4.01 28.70
CA GLU A 822 -29.43 3.73 29.99
C GLU A 822 -29.86 4.99 30.73
N ILE A 823 -29.07 6.08 30.61
CA ILE A 823 -29.36 7.37 31.25
C ILE A 823 -30.34 8.21 30.41
N TYR A 824 -30.43 7.94 29.13
CA TYR A 824 -31.29 8.70 28.22
C TYR A 824 -32.76 8.67 28.68
N GLY A 825 -33.39 9.85 28.81
CA GLY A 825 -34.78 10.00 29.29
C GLY A 825 -34.98 9.78 30.77
N LYS A 826 -33.93 9.64 31.60
CA LYS A 826 -33.97 9.63 33.04
C LYS A 826 -33.75 11.03 33.63
N TYR A 827 -34.10 11.20 34.89
CA TYR A 827 -34.01 12.46 35.61
C TYR A 827 -33.04 12.33 36.78
N TYR A 828 -32.25 13.39 36.94
CA TYR A 828 -31.33 13.54 38.09
C TYR A 828 -32.00 14.35 39.21
N ILE A 829 -31.97 13.87 40.45
CA ILE A 829 -32.54 14.53 41.58
C ILE A 829 -31.60 15.60 42.12
N LYS A 830 -32.01 16.88 42.02
CA LYS A 830 -31.29 18.01 42.60
C LYS A 830 -31.55 18.16 44.10
N GLU A 831 -32.82 18.06 44.50
CA GLU A 831 -33.26 18.08 45.90
C GLU A 831 -34.24 16.94 46.11
N ALA A 832 -34.03 16.13 47.14
CA ALA A 832 -34.84 14.97 47.40
C ALA A 832 -36.21 15.33 48.08
N GLY A 833 -36.39 16.60 48.45
CA GLY A 833 -37.57 17.00 49.23
C GLY A 833 -37.69 16.17 50.52
N ASP A 834 -38.91 15.68 50.82
CA ASP A 834 -39.19 14.83 51.96
C ASP A 834 -39.28 13.33 51.58
N SER A 835 -38.79 12.96 50.40
CA SER A 835 -38.77 11.54 49.98
C SER A 835 -37.84 10.71 50.87
N GLN A 836 -38.34 9.57 51.37
CA GLN A 836 -37.55 8.59 52.12
C GLN A 836 -36.89 7.54 51.22
N ARG A 837 -37.28 7.48 49.95
CA ARG A 837 -36.89 6.44 49.01
C ARG A 837 -35.70 6.83 48.17
N TYR A 838 -35.58 8.10 47.79
CA TYR A 838 -34.55 8.60 46.89
C TYR A 838 -33.71 9.68 47.56
N LYS A 839 -32.45 9.76 47.13
CA LYS A 839 -31.47 10.72 47.67
C LYS A 839 -31.09 11.73 46.59
N VAL A 840 -30.48 12.82 46.99
CA VAL A 840 -29.83 13.78 46.07
C VAL A 840 -28.72 13.07 45.33
N GLY A 841 -28.75 13.13 44.01
CA GLY A 841 -27.78 12.49 43.11
C GLY A 841 -28.28 11.19 42.46
N ASP A 842 -29.44 10.66 42.89
CA ASP A 842 -30.02 9.48 42.24
C ASP A 842 -30.58 9.79 40.85
N ILE A 843 -30.49 8.81 39.97
CA ILE A 843 -31.03 8.87 38.60
C ILE A 843 -32.25 7.95 38.52
N ILE A 844 -33.40 8.52 38.22
CA ILE A 844 -34.69 7.80 38.23
C ILE A 844 -35.44 7.94 36.91
N SER A 845 -36.31 6.97 36.63
CA SER A 845 -37.17 7.03 35.45
C SER A 845 -38.24 8.11 35.57
N ALA A 846 -38.73 8.63 34.44
CA ALA A 846 -39.84 9.60 34.42
C ALA A 846 -41.09 9.05 35.13
N ARG A 847 -41.34 7.76 35.03
CA ARG A 847 -42.49 7.10 35.67
C ARG A 847 -42.36 7.06 37.19
N ASP A 848 -41.17 6.69 37.67
CA ASP A 848 -40.92 6.59 39.13
C ASP A 848 -40.93 7.97 39.79
N LEU A 849 -40.34 8.97 39.09
CA LEU A 849 -40.35 10.36 39.50
C LEU A 849 -41.80 10.89 39.67
N LYS A 850 -42.64 10.62 38.69
CA LYS A 850 -44.05 11.05 38.71
C LYS A 850 -44.79 10.33 39.86
N ASN A 851 -44.65 9.03 40.00
CA ASN A 851 -45.29 8.23 41.07
C ASN A 851 -44.89 8.72 42.45
N GLU A 852 -43.63 9.03 42.66
CA GLU A 852 -43.13 9.51 43.94
C GLU A 852 -43.62 10.95 44.23
N ASN A 853 -43.57 11.86 43.28
CA ASN A 853 -44.09 13.21 43.45
C ASN A 853 -45.60 13.22 43.70
N ASP A 854 -46.37 12.40 42.98
CA ASP A 854 -47.79 12.22 43.22
C ASP A 854 -48.07 11.67 44.64
N SER A 855 -47.21 10.79 45.17
CA SER A 855 -47.29 10.27 46.54
C SER A 855 -46.99 11.36 47.57
N LEU A 856 -45.94 12.16 47.35
CA LEU A 856 -45.57 13.27 48.22
C LEU A 856 -46.65 14.39 48.21
N GLU A 857 -47.19 14.67 47.06
CA GLU A 857 -48.28 15.66 46.95
C GLU A 857 -49.53 15.23 47.72
N ARG A 858 -49.93 13.95 47.63
CA ARG A 858 -51.04 13.39 48.41
C ARG A 858 -50.84 13.47 49.92
N GLN A 859 -49.56 13.41 50.37
CA GLN A 859 -49.17 13.51 51.76
C GLN A 859 -48.94 14.98 52.21
N GLY A 860 -48.98 15.96 51.30
CA GLY A 860 -48.74 17.38 51.60
C GLY A 860 -47.26 17.68 51.91
N LEU A 861 -46.35 16.83 51.47
CA LEU A 861 -44.88 16.95 51.66
C LEU A 861 -44.21 17.70 50.56
N LYS A 862 -42.94 18.12 50.76
CA LYS A 862 -42.14 18.87 49.76
C LYS A 862 -41.79 17.97 48.60
N LEU A 863 -42.12 18.40 47.39
CA LEU A 863 -41.83 17.70 46.12
C LEU A 863 -40.34 17.65 45.84
N MET A 864 -39.94 16.64 45.09
CA MET A 864 -38.57 16.49 44.61
C MET A 864 -38.29 17.50 43.44
N ALA A 865 -37.17 18.21 43.52
CA ALA A 865 -36.67 19.02 42.42
C ALA A 865 -35.70 18.19 41.55
N PHE A 866 -35.91 18.23 40.24
CA PHE A 866 -35.20 17.38 39.30
C PHE A 866 -34.72 18.18 38.08
N ARG A 867 -33.77 17.63 37.33
CA ARG A 867 -33.39 18.04 35.98
C ARG A 867 -33.23 16.80 35.10
N GLU A 868 -33.20 16.98 33.80
CA GLU A 868 -32.81 15.90 32.90
C GLU A 868 -31.37 15.47 33.18
N ALA A 869 -31.12 14.16 33.11
CA ALA A 869 -29.78 13.63 33.28
C ALA A 869 -28.92 13.96 32.05
N HIS A 870 -27.70 14.43 32.26
CA HIS A 870 -26.76 14.75 31.21
C HIS A 870 -25.90 13.52 30.87
N PRO A 871 -25.92 13.05 29.61
CA PRO A 871 -25.08 11.95 29.19
C PRO A 871 -23.60 12.34 29.24
N ALA A 872 -22.71 11.36 29.32
CA ALA A 872 -21.28 11.57 29.20
C ALA A 872 -20.90 11.92 27.75
N THR A 873 -19.87 12.74 27.60
CA THR A 873 -19.26 13.04 26.29
C THR A 873 -17.88 12.42 26.21
N ALA A 874 -17.52 11.91 25.04
CA ALA A 874 -16.22 11.29 24.80
C ALA A 874 -15.63 11.71 23.47
N SER A 875 -14.31 11.64 23.37
CA SER A 875 -13.55 11.78 22.13
C SER A 875 -13.01 10.44 21.67
N GLN A 876 -12.99 10.22 20.35
CA GLN A 876 -12.41 9.01 19.78
C GLN A 876 -10.89 9.05 19.93
N VAL A 877 -10.29 7.92 20.35
CA VAL A 877 -8.84 7.78 20.51
C VAL A 877 -8.31 6.72 19.57
N LEU A 878 -7.17 6.99 18.97
CA LEU A 878 -6.38 6.03 18.20
C LEU A 878 -5.29 5.47 19.11
N GLN A 879 -5.29 4.16 19.31
CA GLN A 879 -4.29 3.45 20.11
C GLN A 879 -3.38 2.61 19.21
N GLY A 880 -2.08 2.59 19.52
CA GLY A 880 -1.17 1.62 18.92
C GLY A 880 -1.55 0.19 19.28
N ILE A 881 -1.20 -0.78 18.42
CA ILE A 881 -1.56 -2.20 18.61
C ILE A 881 -1.07 -2.77 19.94
N THR A 882 0.13 -2.42 20.37
CA THR A 882 0.70 -2.87 21.64
C THR A 882 -0.14 -2.36 22.83
N ARG A 883 -0.52 -1.09 22.82
CA ARG A 883 -1.33 -0.49 23.88
C ARG A 883 -2.77 -1.04 23.88
N ALA A 884 -3.33 -1.26 22.69
CA ALA A 884 -4.65 -1.86 22.53
C ALA A 884 -4.68 -3.29 23.09
N ALA A 885 -3.65 -4.10 22.82
CA ALA A 885 -3.53 -5.47 23.33
C ALA A 885 -3.38 -5.53 24.86
N LEU A 886 -2.64 -4.59 25.47
CA LEU A 886 -2.46 -4.52 26.94
C LEU A 886 -3.69 -3.99 27.68
N LYS A 887 -4.53 -3.22 27.01
CA LYS A 887 -5.73 -2.60 27.58
C LYS A 887 -7.03 -3.30 27.18
N THR A 888 -6.97 -4.57 26.81
CA THR A 888 -8.15 -5.40 26.56
C THR A 888 -8.95 -5.62 27.86
N ASP A 889 -10.22 -6.00 27.71
CA ASP A 889 -11.06 -6.26 28.86
C ASP A 889 -10.67 -7.55 29.58
N SER A 890 -10.10 -8.54 28.86
CA SER A 890 -9.50 -9.74 29.44
C SER A 890 -8.11 -9.48 30.01
N PHE A 891 -7.96 -9.58 31.32
CA PHE A 891 -6.65 -9.44 31.98
C PHE A 891 -5.76 -10.67 31.75
N ILE A 892 -6.32 -11.86 31.53
CA ILE A 892 -5.58 -13.09 31.27
C ILE A 892 -4.85 -12.96 29.93
N SER A 893 -5.54 -12.49 28.90
CA SER A 893 -4.96 -12.25 27.58
C SER A 893 -3.86 -11.20 27.64
N ALA A 894 -4.10 -10.06 28.29
CA ALA A 894 -3.13 -9.00 28.44
C ALA A 894 -1.87 -9.45 29.22
N ALA A 895 -2.04 -10.20 30.31
CA ALA A 895 -0.93 -10.72 31.11
C ALA A 895 -0.06 -11.72 30.35
N SER A 896 -0.65 -12.53 29.48
CA SER A 896 0.09 -13.49 28.66
C SER A 896 0.89 -12.86 27.52
N PHE A 897 0.61 -11.59 27.18
CA PHE A 897 1.30 -10.87 26.13
C PHE A 897 2.59 -10.21 26.64
N GLN A 898 2.47 -9.21 27.50
CA GLN A 898 3.61 -8.46 28.06
C GLN A 898 3.25 -7.89 29.44
N GLU A 899 4.25 -7.42 30.20
CA GLU A 899 4.08 -6.78 31.50
C GLU A 899 3.24 -7.61 32.50
N THR A 900 3.44 -8.93 32.52
CA THR A 900 2.62 -9.90 33.27
C THR A 900 2.35 -9.49 34.72
N THR A 901 3.40 -9.13 35.48
CA THR A 901 3.29 -8.76 36.89
C THR A 901 2.47 -7.49 37.08
N LYS A 902 2.67 -6.48 36.24
CA LYS A 902 1.94 -5.20 36.31
C LYS A 902 0.46 -5.38 35.99
N VAL A 903 0.14 -6.11 34.92
CA VAL A 903 -1.25 -6.38 34.51
C VAL A 903 -1.99 -7.17 35.58
N LEU A 904 -1.38 -8.23 36.12
CA LEU A 904 -2.01 -9.04 37.18
C LEU A 904 -2.22 -8.24 38.48
N SER A 905 -1.25 -7.39 38.86
CA SER A 905 -1.38 -6.52 40.02
C SER A 905 -2.52 -5.52 39.88
N GLU A 906 -2.60 -4.84 38.71
CA GLU A 906 -3.70 -3.92 38.43
C GLU A 906 -5.06 -4.60 38.37
N ALA A 907 -5.15 -5.81 37.81
CA ALA A 907 -6.37 -6.59 37.77
C ALA A 907 -6.84 -7.01 39.19
N ALA A 908 -5.90 -7.41 40.05
CA ALA A 908 -6.18 -7.77 41.42
C ALA A 908 -6.68 -6.56 42.26
N ILE A 909 -6.03 -5.39 42.11
CA ILE A 909 -6.45 -4.15 42.81
C ILE A 909 -7.85 -3.72 42.38
N ARG A 910 -8.18 -3.87 41.10
CA ARG A 910 -9.49 -3.49 40.56
C ARG A 910 -10.55 -4.58 40.67
N ALA A 911 -10.24 -5.73 41.26
CA ALA A 911 -11.10 -6.90 41.34
C ALA A 911 -11.77 -7.28 40.00
N ARG A 912 -10.98 -7.27 38.90
CA ARG A 912 -11.51 -7.61 37.59
C ARG A 912 -11.89 -9.07 37.48
N VAL A 913 -12.97 -9.32 36.76
CA VAL A 913 -13.45 -10.66 36.40
C VAL A 913 -13.27 -10.83 34.93
N ASP A 914 -12.80 -12.01 34.50
CA ASP A 914 -12.65 -12.37 33.07
C ASP A 914 -13.76 -13.37 32.72
N ASP A 915 -14.55 -13.03 31.72
CA ASP A 915 -15.69 -13.84 31.28
C ASP A 915 -15.30 -15.00 30.33
N LEU A 916 -14.02 -15.17 30.05
CA LEU A 916 -13.44 -16.21 29.15
C LEU A 916 -14.08 -16.24 27.75
N GLU A 917 -14.32 -15.10 27.17
CA GLU A 917 -14.98 -14.95 25.87
C GLU A 917 -14.01 -15.04 24.68
N GLY A 918 -12.73 -14.72 24.89
CA GLY A 918 -11.70 -14.75 23.84
C GLY A 918 -11.11 -16.15 23.63
N LEU A 919 -10.30 -16.27 22.58
CA LEU A 919 -9.64 -17.55 22.27
C LEU A 919 -8.53 -17.88 23.25
N LYS A 920 -7.70 -16.89 23.55
CA LYS A 920 -6.47 -17.07 24.33
C LYS A 920 -6.73 -17.49 25.76
N GLU A 921 -7.74 -16.90 26.39
CA GLU A 921 -8.18 -17.22 27.77
C GLU A 921 -8.63 -18.67 27.87
N ASN A 922 -9.42 -19.13 26.89
CA ASN A 922 -9.92 -20.51 26.87
C ASN A 922 -8.79 -21.50 26.63
N VAL A 923 -7.84 -21.19 25.75
CA VAL A 923 -6.64 -22.02 25.52
C VAL A 923 -5.80 -22.15 26.78
N ILE A 924 -5.59 -21.04 27.52
CA ILE A 924 -4.83 -21.06 28.77
C ILE A 924 -5.54 -21.89 29.85
N CYS A 925 -6.86 -21.82 29.94
CA CYS A 925 -7.67 -22.59 30.90
C CYS A 925 -7.89 -24.07 30.47
N GLY A 926 -7.48 -24.44 29.23
CA GLY A 926 -7.70 -25.79 28.72
C GLY A 926 -9.13 -26.08 28.25
N HIS A 927 -9.92 -25.03 27.97
CA HIS A 927 -11.27 -25.16 27.41
C HIS A 927 -11.21 -25.16 25.87
N LEU A 928 -12.27 -25.69 25.25
CA LEU A 928 -12.46 -25.52 23.82
C LEU A 928 -12.61 -24.05 23.46
N ILE A 929 -12.04 -23.64 22.35
CA ILE A 929 -12.15 -22.27 21.88
C ILE A 929 -13.59 -21.96 21.45
N PRO A 930 -14.13 -20.77 21.73
CA PRO A 930 -15.49 -20.39 21.32
C PRO A 930 -15.55 -19.97 19.84
N ALA A 931 -14.97 -20.77 18.97
CA ALA A 931 -14.91 -20.50 17.54
C ALA A 931 -14.92 -21.81 16.73
N GLY A 932 -15.34 -21.75 15.48
CA GLY A 932 -15.41 -22.91 14.60
C GLY A 932 -16.24 -24.03 15.19
N THR A 933 -15.71 -25.24 15.22
CA THR A 933 -16.37 -26.45 15.76
C THR A 933 -16.49 -26.44 17.29
N GLY A 934 -15.76 -25.58 17.98
CA GLY A 934 -15.84 -25.40 19.44
C GLY A 934 -16.97 -24.48 19.92
N GLN A 935 -17.79 -23.93 19.03
CA GLN A 935 -18.94 -23.11 19.39
C GLN A 935 -19.97 -23.91 20.19
N LYS A 936 -20.68 -23.24 21.09
CA LYS A 936 -21.72 -23.86 21.95
C LYS A 936 -22.81 -24.56 21.15
N GLU A 937 -23.13 -24.08 19.95
CA GLU A 937 -24.14 -24.65 19.07
C GLU A 937 -23.79 -26.06 18.59
N PHE A 938 -22.50 -26.42 18.57
CA PHE A 938 -22.02 -27.74 18.11
C PHE A 938 -21.68 -28.70 19.26
N GLN A 939 -21.73 -28.25 20.53
CA GLN A 939 -21.38 -29.10 21.69
C GLN A 939 -22.31 -30.29 21.88
N ASP A 940 -23.55 -30.17 21.42
CA ASP A 940 -24.57 -31.23 21.54
C ASP A 940 -24.53 -32.22 20.33
N ILE A 941 -23.62 -31.98 19.35
CA ILE A 941 -23.49 -32.84 18.18
C ILE A 941 -22.50 -33.97 18.51
N VAL A 942 -22.95 -35.20 18.44
CA VAL A 942 -22.12 -36.39 18.63
C VAL A 942 -21.74 -36.93 17.22
N VAL A 943 -20.43 -37.04 17.00
CA VAL A 943 -19.89 -37.63 15.77
C VAL A 943 -19.48 -39.08 16.04
N SER A 944 -20.08 -40.01 15.33
CA SER A 944 -19.75 -41.47 15.44
C SER A 944 -19.46 -42.08 14.05
N SER A 945 -18.74 -43.18 14.04
CA SER A 945 -18.57 -43.92 12.81
C SER A 945 -19.88 -44.67 12.45
N LYS A 946 -20.10 -44.94 11.17
CA LYS A 946 -21.25 -45.70 10.70
C LYS A 946 -21.32 -47.12 11.33
N GLU A 947 -20.17 -47.71 11.62
CA GLU A 947 -20.04 -48.99 12.27
C GLU A 947 -20.42 -48.96 13.72
N ASP A 948 -20.03 -47.91 14.46
CA ASP A 948 -20.41 -47.75 15.87
C ASP A 948 -21.88 -47.45 16.02
N TYR A 949 -22.47 -46.64 15.15
CA TYR A 949 -23.88 -46.37 15.11
C TYR A 949 -24.70 -47.64 14.84
N LEU A 950 -24.26 -48.50 13.91
CA LEU A 950 -24.87 -49.78 13.64
C LEU A 950 -24.79 -50.78 14.81
N LYS A 951 -23.67 -50.73 15.56
CA LYS A 951 -23.55 -51.54 16.80
C LYS A 951 -24.51 -51.05 17.85
N GLU A 952 -24.58 -49.77 18.14
CA GLU A 952 -25.53 -49.20 19.11
C GLU A 952 -26.98 -49.47 18.74
N MET A 953 -27.33 -49.38 17.44
CA MET A 953 -28.66 -49.77 16.94
C MET A 953 -28.99 -51.28 17.11
N ASN A 954 -27.96 -52.14 17.08
CA ASN A 954 -28.14 -53.60 17.27
C ASN A 954 -28.16 -53.99 18.79
N ASP A 955 -27.58 -53.13 19.62
CA ASP A 955 -27.55 -53.31 21.09
C ASP A 955 -28.80 -52.72 21.77
N LEU A 956 -29.57 -51.87 21.11
CA LEU A 956 -30.90 -51.38 21.47
C LEU A 956 -32.01 -52.31 20.96
#